data_78a493dfd24f60da78d969b72a3923a0
#
_entry.id   78a493dfd24f60da78d969b72a3923a0
#
_cell.length_a   1.000
_cell.length_b   1.000
_cell.length_c   1.000
_cell.angle_alpha   90.00
_cell.angle_beta   90.00
_cell.angle_gamma   90.00
#
_symmetry.space_group_name_H-M   'P 1'
#
loop_
_entity.id
_entity.type
_entity.pdbx_description
1 polymer ?
#
loop_
_entity_poly.entity_id
_entity_poly.type
_entity_poly.pdbx_seq_one_letter_code
_entity_poly.pdbx_strand_id
1 'polypeptide(L)'
;MQNKGFVKVFAVLLTLVCVFYLSFSFVTRYHMDKAAQDPKGEAHYLDSMQNEKVYLGSYTLKQCREMEIGLGLDLKGGMNVILEVSVPDVVKALADNKTDEAFNKAVAEASKQSITSQDDFITLFVKEYKKQAPNGKLAELFATQQLKDKVTTRSSDSEVEKVLREEVKAAIDNSYNVLRTRIDRFGVAQPNIQALEGKMGRIMVELPGIKEPERVRKLLQGSANLEFWETFDAKEIVPYLSSVDNRLRDILAVESGAASADSVATDTVAVAQASAISAADSLAAALKGETASNSAAMEQMKKEHPLASVLQLNPNGYGSVVGYADYKDTAQVNQYLAMKEVKEMLPKDLRLKWGVKAADFDKQGRIFELYAIKSTERNGRAPLEGDVITDAKDEYDQFNKPCVSMSMNTDGARRWAVLTKNNVGKAIAIVLDGYVYSAPNVNGEITGGHSQITGNFTPEVTKDLANVLKSGKMPAPARIVQEDIVGPSLGQESINQGIISFVVALILLMIYMCAMYGLIPGMVANCALVVNFFFTLGILTSFQAALTMSGIAGMVLSLGMAVDANVLIYERTKEELRAGKTVKAALADGYSNAFSAIFDSNLTSIITGIILFYFGTGPIRGFATTLIIGILCSFFTAVFLTRIVYEHFMNKDKWLNLTFTTGISKNLMQNVNYNFMGMMKRSFTVFGAIIVICIISFFFRGLAQSIDFTGGRNFVVQFEQQVEPETVRDLLKKKITEDNVQAIALGTDKKTIRITTNYRINEDSPTIDSEIEEFLYQSLKDGNLLGEGTTLEIFIDRDNRVGGSIISSQKVGPSIADDIKTSAVWSVLFALVAIGLYILLRFRNVAYSVGATVALAVDTILIIGAYSLCYGWVPFSLEIDQTFIGAILTAIGYSINDKVVIFDRIREFFGLYPKRNRMQLFNDSLNTTLARTINTSLSTLIVLLCIFVLGGDSIRSFAFAMILGVVIGTLSSIFIAAPIAYLTMGNKMPEETKA
;
A
#
# COMPACT_ATOMS: atom_id res chain seq x y z
N MET A 1 43.19 0.36 -18.10
CA MET A 1 42.21 -0.74 -18.15
C MET A 1 42.79 -1.91 -18.93
N GLN A 2 43.08 -3.02 -18.26
CA GLN A 2 43.63 -4.22 -18.89
C GLN A 2 42.61 -5.03 -19.74
N ASN A 3 41.26 -4.76 -19.59
CA ASN A 3 40.23 -5.56 -20.28
C ASN A 3 39.20 -4.73 -21.06
N LYS A 4 39.64 -3.91 -22.02
CA LYS A 4 38.70 -3.14 -22.90
C LYS A 4 37.74 -4.04 -23.69
N GLY A 5 38.17 -5.27 -24.03
CA GLY A 5 37.33 -6.26 -24.71
C GLY A 5 36.14 -6.69 -23.87
N PHE A 6 36.32 -6.96 -22.58
CA PHE A 6 35.27 -7.35 -21.66
C PHE A 6 34.17 -6.30 -21.52
N VAL A 7 34.53 -5.01 -21.34
CA VAL A 7 33.54 -3.91 -21.19
C VAL A 7 32.71 -3.77 -22.48
N LYS A 8 33.33 -3.91 -23.68
CA LYS A 8 32.57 -3.84 -24.94
C LYS A 8 31.59 -5.00 -25.08
N VAL A 9 32.05 -6.24 -24.79
CA VAL A 9 31.18 -7.42 -24.83
C VAL A 9 30.04 -7.30 -23.83
N PHE A 10 30.34 -6.87 -22.62
CA PHE A 10 29.33 -6.65 -21.58
C PHE A 10 28.29 -5.59 -21.99
N ALA A 11 28.73 -4.46 -22.57
CA ALA A 11 27.84 -3.40 -23.06
C ALA A 11 26.91 -3.90 -24.17
N VAL A 12 27.44 -4.67 -25.12
CA VAL A 12 26.65 -5.28 -26.22
C VAL A 12 25.64 -6.27 -25.67
N LEU A 13 26.07 -7.15 -24.76
CA LEU A 13 25.19 -8.15 -24.14
C LEU A 13 24.09 -7.50 -23.34
N LEU A 14 24.40 -6.48 -22.52
CA LEU A 14 23.42 -5.72 -21.76
C LEU A 14 22.43 -5.01 -22.70
N THR A 15 22.90 -4.43 -23.80
CA THR A 15 22.03 -3.79 -24.80
C THR A 15 21.07 -4.81 -25.41
N LEU A 16 21.55 -6.01 -25.78
CA LEU A 16 20.71 -7.07 -26.34
C LEU A 16 19.64 -7.53 -25.33
N VAL A 17 20.01 -7.70 -24.06
CA VAL A 17 19.07 -8.06 -22.99
C VAL A 17 18.00 -6.96 -22.82
N CYS A 18 18.41 -5.69 -22.77
CA CYS A 18 17.47 -4.58 -22.65
C CYS A 18 16.53 -4.48 -23.86
N VAL A 19 17.03 -4.63 -25.08
CA VAL A 19 16.20 -4.65 -26.31
C VAL A 19 15.20 -5.80 -26.26
N PHE A 20 15.65 -7.00 -25.85
CA PHE A 20 14.80 -8.17 -25.75
C PHE A 20 13.63 -7.94 -24.78
N TYR A 21 13.89 -7.51 -23.54
CA TYR A 21 12.82 -7.29 -22.57
C TYR A 21 11.90 -6.12 -22.94
N LEU A 22 12.43 -5.01 -23.41
CA LEU A 22 11.62 -3.87 -23.83
C LEU A 22 10.74 -4.19 -25.06
N SER A 23 11.14 -5.15 -25.91
CA SER A 23 10.35 -5.52 -27.08
C SER A 23 9.00 -6.16 -26.73
N PHE A 24 8.85 -6.80 -25.56
CA PHE A 24 7.56 -7.33 -25.10
C PHE A 24 6.51 -6.24 -24.97
N SER A 25 6.85 -5.07 -24.43
CA SER A 25 5.93 -3.93 -24.30
C SER A 25 5.39 -3.43 -25.65
N PHE A 26 6.20 -3.49 -26.72
CA PHE A 26 5.74 -3.14 -28.07
C PHE A 26 4.75 -4.17 -28.63
N VAL A 27 5.01 -5.47 -28.40
CA VAL A 27 4.14 -6.56 -28.85
C VAL A 27 2.80 -6.47 -28.11
N THR A 28 2.82 -6.30 -26.81
CA THR A 28 1.60 -6.18 -26.01
C THR A 28 0.78 -4.97 -26.42
N ARG A 29 1.42 -3.79 -26.60
CA ARG A 29 0.73 -2.59 -27.05
C ARG A 29 0.05 -2.78 -28.40
N TYR A 30 0.72 -3.42 -29.36
CA TYR A 30 0.12 -3.73 -30.66
C TYR A 30 -1.15 -4.58 -30.55
N HIS A 31 -1.13 -5.60 -29.66
CA HIS A 31 -2.30 -6.44 -29.43
C HIS A 31 -3.40 -5.75 -28.65
N MET A 32 -3.06 -4.85 -27.72
CA MET A 32 -4.03 -4.03 -26.99
C MET A 32 -4.75 -3.04 -27.93
N ASP A 33 -4.01 -2.37 -28.83
CA ASP A 33 -4.60 -1.49 -29.85
C ASP A 33 -5.56 -2.25 -30.77
N LYS A 34 -5.26 -3.52 -31.09
CA LYS A 34 -6.18 -4.39 -31.84
C LYS A 34 -7.39 -4.83 -31.02
N ALA A 35 -7.20 -5.13 -29.74
CA ALA A 35 -8.27 -5.51 -28.83
C ALA A 35 -9.32 -4.37 -28.68
N ALA A 36 -8.85 -3.12 -28.58
CA ALA A 36 -9.73 -1.95 -28.53
C ALA A 36 -10.57 -1.74 -29.79
N GLN A 37 -10.16 -2.32 -30.92
CA GLN A 37 -10.86 -2.23 -32.22
C GLN A 37 -11.72 -3.50 -32.52
N ASP A 38 -11.75 -4.50 -31.65
CA ASP A 38 -12.50 -5.74 -31.89
C ASP A 38 -14.03 -5.45 -31.78
N PRO A 39 -14.82 -5.76 -32.82
CA PRO A 39 -16.29 -5.61 -32.80
C PRO A 39 -17.00 -6.37 -31.68
N LYS A 40 -16.38 -7.44 -31.15
CA LYS A 40 -16.93 -8.28 -30.07
C LYS A 40 -16.48 -7.82 -28.68
N GLY A 41 -15.68 -6.76 -28.60
CA GLY A 41 -15.18 -6.19 -27.37
C GLY A 41 -13.76 -6.66 -26.99
N GLU A 42 -13.06 -5.80 -26.24
CA GLU A 42 -11.68 -6.00 -25.83
C GLU A 42 -11.45 -7.33 -25.10
N ALA A 43 -12.35 -7.67 -24.15
CA ALA A 43 -12.26 -8.89 -23.36
C ALA A 43 -12.30 -10.16 -24.24
N HIS A 44 -13.15 -10.19 -25.27
CA HIS A 44 -13.26 -11.32 -26.19
C HIS A 44 -11.96 -11.54 -26.99
N TYR A 45 -11.35 -10.47 -27.48
CA TYR A 45 -10.07 -10.56 -28.20
C TYR A 45 -8.95 -11.09 -27.29
N LEU A 46 -8.84 -10.53 -26.10
CA LEU A 46 -7.80 -10.92 -25.14
C LEU A 46 -7.94 -12.37 -24.70
N ASP A 47 -9.15 -12.85 -24.45
CA ASP A 47 -9.42 -14.25 -24.08
C ASP A 47 -9.06 -15.21 -25.23
N SER A 48 -9.45 -14.87 -26.47
CA SER A 48 -9.18 -15.70 -27.64
C SER A 48 -7.68 -15.81 -27.96
N MET A 49 -6.92 -14.72 -27.75
CA MET A 49 -5.50 -14.64 -28.08
C MET A 49 -4.56 -14.98 -26.90
N GLN A 50 -5.09 -15.18 -25.71
CA GLN A 50 -4.32 -15.35 -24.49
C GLN A 50 -3.26 -16.46 -24.57
N ASN A 51 -3.61 -17.59 -25.15
CA ASN A 51 -2.74 -18.76 -25.28
C ASN A 51 -2.07 -18.87 -26.67
N GLU A 52 -2.36 -17.93 -27.59
CA GLU A 52 -1.74 -17.92 -28.92
C GLU A 52 -0.30 -17.41 -28.85
N LYS A 53 0.59 -18.05 -29.62
CA LYS A 53 2.00 -17.67 -29.70
C LYS A 53 2.18 -16.46 -30.61
N VAL A 54 2.28 -15.27 -30.01
CA VAL A 54 2.29 -13.99 -30.74
C VAL A 54 3.69 -13.42 -30.95
N TYR A 55 4.71 -13.90 -30.23
CA TYR A 55 6.07 -13.35 -30.29
C TYR A 55 7.14 -14.44 -30.38
N LEU A 56 8.11 -14.26 -31.31
CA LEU A 56 9.24 -15.18 -31.60
C LEU A 56 8.82 -16.66 -31.77
N GLY A 57 7.55 -16.93 -32.08
CA GLY A 57 7.03 -18.29 -32.22
C GLY A 57 7.00 -19.12 -30.91
N SER A 58 7.42 -18.54 -29.80
CA SER A 58 7.54 -19.23 -28.50
C SER A 58 6.71 -18.61 -27.40
N TYR A 59 6.50 -17.30 -27.40
CA TYR A 59 5.83 -16.57 -26.32
C TYR A 59 4.36 -16.31 -26.64
N THR A 60 3.48 -16.68 -25.71
CA THR A 60 2.04 -16.40 -25.78
C THR A 60 1.73 -14.94 -25.42
N LEU A 61 0.53 -14.44 -25.78
CA LEU A 61 0.11 -13.08 -25.40
C LEU A 61 0.11 -12.89 -23.87
N LYS A 62 -0.33 -13.93 -23.13
CA LYS A 62 -0.25 -13.92 -21.67
C LYS A 62 1.17 -13.72 -21.16
N GLN A 63 2.13 -14.49 -21.66
CA GLN A 63 3.55 -14.35 -21.29
C GLN A 63 4.15 -13.00 -21.70
N CYS A 64 3.75 -12.45 -22.85
CA CYS A 64 4.18 -11.12 -23.26
C CYS A 64 3.67 -10.04 -22.28
N ARG A 65 2.42 -10.16 -21.82
CA ARG A 65 1.84 -9.26 -20.81
C ARG A 65 2.48 -9.39 -19.43
N GLU A 66 2.96 -10.57 -19.06
CA GLU A 66 3.70 -10.81 -17.82
C GLU A 66 5.13 -10.23 -17.88
N MET A 67 5.72 -10.13 -19.09
CA MET A 67 7.10 -9.65 -19.30
C MET A 67 7.18 -8.18 -19.76
N GLU A 68 6.06 -7.50 -20.00
CA GLU A 68 6.06 -6.07 -20.34
C GLU A 68 6.49 -5.20 -19.13
N ILE A 69 6.72 -3.91 -19.38
CA ILE A 69 6.97 -2.95 -18.29
C ILE A 69 5.77 -2.91 -17.36
N GLY A 70 5.95 -3.36 -16.13
CA GLY A 70 4.93 -3.26 -15.09
C GLY A 70 4.69 -1.80 -14.72
N LEU A 71 3.43 -1.35 -14.77
CA LEU A 71 3.02 -0.03 -14.27
C LEU A 71 2.42 -0.20 -12.87
N GLY A 72 2.91 0.56 -11.90
CA GLY A 72 2.39 0.56 -10.55
C GLY A 72 1.00 1.16 -10.44
N LEU A 73 0.43 1.08 -9.24
CA LEU A 73 -0.90 1.57 -8.91
C LEU A 73 -1.11 3.04 -9.27
N ASP A 74 -0.12 3.88 -8.95
CA ASP A 74 -0.18 5.34 -9.17
C ASP A 74 -0.28 5.71 -10.65
N LEU A 75 0.11 4.81 -11.56
CA LEU A 75 0.15 5.03 -13.01
C LEU A 75 -0.99 4.36 -13.75
N LYS A 76 -1.34 3.13 -13.38
CA LYS A 76 -2.38 2.34 -14.07
C LYS A 76 -3.75 2.45 -13.40
N GLY A 77 -3.79 3.02 -12.20
CA GLY A 77 -4.92 2.89 -11.30
C GLY A 77 -5.02 1.47 -10.73
N GLY A 78 -6.00 1.21 -9.90
CA GLY A 78 -6.25 -0.09 -9.31
C GLY A 78 -6.29 -0.04 -7.78
N MET A 79 -5.86 -1.13 -7.13
CA MET A 79 -6.00 -1.33 -5.68
C MET A 79 -4.71 -1.90 -5.08
N ASN A 80 -4.26 -1.34 -3.97
CA ASN A 80 -3.23 -1.90 -3.10
C ASN A 80 -3.81 -2.13 -1.72
N VAL A 81 -3.62 -3.32 -1.16
CA VAL A 81 -4.10 -3.66 0.18
C VAL A 81 -2.99 -4.32 0.99
N ILE A 82 -2.94 -3.99 2.28
CA ILE A 82 -2.22 -4.77 3.26
C ILE A 82 -3.25 -5.57 4.05
N LEU A 83 -3.16 -6.88 3.91
CA LEU A 83 -3.95 -7.85 4.65
C LEU A 83 -3.20 -8.28 5.89
N GLU A 84 -3.90 -8.40 7.02
CA GLU A 84 -3.39 -9.01 8.25
C GLU A 84 -4.21 -10.26 8.54
N VAL A 85 -3.54 -11.42 8.55
CA VAL A 85 -4.15 -12.70 8.93
C VAL A 85 -4.46 -12.67 10.42
N SER A 86 -5.67 -13.04 10.81
CA SER A 86 -6.13 -13.01 12.20
C SER A 86 -5.42 -14.06 13.05
N VAL A 87 -4.30 -13.68 13.66
CA VAL A 87 -3.57 -14.53 14.60
C VAL A 87 -4.44 -14.95 15.79
N PRO A 88 -5.32 -14.07 16.36
CA PRO A 88 -6.28 -14.48 17.39
C PRO A 88 -7.13 -15.68 16.99
N ASP A 89 -7.62 -15.71 15.76
CA ASP A 89 -8.48 -16.79 15.28
C ASP A 89 -7.69 -18.07 15.01
N VAL A 90 -6.43 -17.96 14.55
CA VAL A 90 -5.53 -19.12 14.49
C VAL A 90 -5.34 -19.73 15.88
N VAL A 91 -5.06 -18.91 16.90
CA VAL A 91 -4.84 -19.38 18.28
C VAL A 91 -6.12 -20.02 18.84
N LYS A 92 -7.30 -19.46 18.58
CA LYS A 92 -8.58 -20.10 18.97
C LYS A 92 -8.79 -21.45 18.26
N ALA A 93 -8.48 -21.51 16.97
CA ALA A 93 -8.61 -22.76 16.20
C ALA A 93 -7.66 -23.85 16.73
N LEU A 94 -6.40 -23.50 17.05
CA LEU A 94 -5.43 -24.41 17.64
C LEU A 94 -5.86 -24.92 19.05
N ALA A 95 -6.61 -24.11 19.80
CA ALA A 95 -7.22 -24.48 21.08
C ALA A 95 -8.55 -25.26 20.90
N ASP A 96 -8.90 -25.68 19.69
CA ASP A 96 -10.15 -26.37 19.35
C ASP A 96 -11.42 -25.57 19.76
N ASN A 97 -11.35 -24.25 19.63
CA ASN A 97 -12.42 -23.29 19.98
C ASN A 97 -12.97 -23.51 21.41
N LYS A 98 -12.10 -23.79 22.37
CA LYS A 98 -12.49 -23.96 23.76
C LYS A 98 -13.26 -22.75 24.28
N THR A 99 -14.27 -23.05 25.09
CA THR A 99 -15.16 -22.03 25.70
C THR A 99 -14.68 -21.56 27.07
N ASP A 100 -13.41 -21.79 27.44
CA ASP A 100 -12.83 -21.32 28.70
C ASP A 100 -12.89 -19.79 28.79
N GLU A 101 -13.45 -19.28 29.89
CA GLU A 101 -13.68 -17.86 30.10
C GLU A 101 -12.37 -17.08 30.22
N ALA A 102 -11.38 -17.64 30.93
CA ALA A 102 -10.06 -17.03 31.08
C ALA A 102 -9.32 -16.92 29.75
N PHE A 103 -9.39 -17.99 28.93
CA PHE A 103 -8.83 -18.01 27.58
C PHE A 103 -9.47 -16.96 26.66
N ASN A 104 -10.82 -16.90 26.63
CA ASN A 104 -11.53 -15.98 25.77
C ASN A 104 -11.30 -14.52 26.17
N LYS A 105 -11.28 -14.22 27.49
CA LYS A 105 -10.92 -12.87 27.98
C LYS A 105 -9.48 -12.51 27.64
N ALA A 106 -8.54 -13.43 27.80
CA ALA A 106 -7.13 -13.20 27.46
C ALA A 106 -6.94 -12.93 25.96
N VAL A 107 -7.62 -13.70 25.08
CA VAL A 107 -7.58 -13.46 23.64
C VAL A 107 -8.20 -12.11 23.28
N ALA A 108 -9.35 -11.74 23.86
CA ALA A 108 -10.01 -10.47 23.60
C ALA A 108 -9.16 -9.27 24.04
N GLU A 109 -8.54 -9.36 25.23
CA GLU A 109 -7.70 -8.27 25.74
C GLU A 109 -6.37 -8.16 24.97
N ALA A 110 -5.72 -9.30 24.65
CA ALA A 110 -4.55 -9.31 23.80
C ALA A 110 -4.85 -8.75 22.40
N SER A 111 -6.04 -9.03 21.84
CA SER A 111 -6.47 -8.48 20.55
C SER A 111 -6.61 -6.96 20.58
N LYS A 112 -7.17 -6.40 21.66
CA LYS A 112 -7.24 -4.94 21.85
C LYS A 112 -5.86 -4.32 21.99
N GLN A 113 -4.98 -4.95 22.77
CA GLN A 113 -3.61 -4.45 22.97
C GLN A 113 -2.77 -4.56 21.69
N SER A 114 -2.99 -5.57 20.85
CA SER A 114 -2.23 -5.76 19.61
C SER A 114 -2.45 -4.65 18.58
N ILE A 115 -3.54 -3.87 18.71
CA ILE A 115 -3.82 -2.72 17.84
C ILE A 115 -2.83 -1.59 18.11
N THR A 116 -2.40 -1.41 19.36
CA THR A 116 -1.55 -0.27 19.80
C THR A 116 -0.15 -0.71 20.26
N SER A 117 0.11 -1.99 20.46
CA SER A 117 1.40 -2.53 20.92
C SER A 117 2.28 -2.98 19.76
N GLN A 118 3.59 -2.83 19.90
CA GLN A 118 4.59 -3.40 19.00
C GLN A 118 4.91 -4.88 19.29
N ASP A 119 4.49 -5.38 20.47
CA ASP A 119 4.68 -6.79 20.81
C ASP A 119 3.80 -7.67 19.93
N ASP A 120 4.29 -8.87 19.58
CA ASP A 120 3.50 -9.84 18.84
C ASP A 120 2.33 -10.38 19.66
N PHE A 121 1.26 -10.78 18.96
CA PHE A 121 0.03 -11.25 19.60
C PHE A 121 0.25 -12.41 20.58
N ILE A 122 1.15 -13.34 20.27
CA ILE A 122 1.39 -14.52 21.11
C ILE A 122 1.99 -14.10 22.45
N THR A 123 2.95 -13.17 22.44
CA THR A 123 3.53 -12.58 23.65
C THR A 123 2.46 -11.88 24.50
N LEU A 124 1.62 -11.06 23.87
CA LEU A 124 0.52 -10.37 24.56
C LEU A 124 -0.49 -11.36 25.12
N PHE A 125 -0.88 -12.37 24.36
CA PHE A 125 -1.81 -13.41 24.77
C PHE A 125 -1.30 -14.20 25.98
N VAL A 126 -0.05 -14.65 25.95
CA VAL A 126 0.56 -15.39 27.06
C VAL A 126 0.61 -14.52 28.32
N LYS A 127 0.95 -13.25 28.19
CA LYS A 127 0.98 -12.28 29.30
C LYS A 127 -0.42 -12.07 29.90
N GLU A 128 -1.43 -11.85 29.06
CA GLU A 128 -2.82 -11.64 29.51
C GLU A 128 -3.43 -12.93 30.08
N TYR A 129 -3.16 -14.10 29.49
CA TYR A 129 -3.62 -15.38 30.03
C TYR A 129 -3.06 -15.63 31.45
N LYS A 130 -1.78 -15.36 31.67
CA LYS A 130 -1.17 -15.48 33.00
C LYS A 130 -1.74 -14.50 34.03
N LYS A 131 -2.24 -13.36 33.61
CA LYS A 131 -2.97 -12.44 34.50
C LYS A 131 -4.37 -12.96 34.86
N GLN A 132 -5.09 -13.57 33.90
CA GLN A 132 -6.43 -14.10 34.12
C GLN A 132 -6.41 -15.44 34.88
N ALA A 133 -5.41 -16.27 34.62
CA ALA A 133 -5.22 -17.57 35.23
C ALA A 133 -3.76 -17.79 35.69
N PRO A 134 -3.34 -17.25 36.87
CA PRO A 134 -1.96 -17.31 37.34
C PRO A 134 -1.38 -18.72 37.48
N ASN A 135 -2.23 -19.71 37.79
CA ASN A 135 -1.85 -21.14 37.94
C ASN A 135 -2.20 -21.96 36.68
N GLY A 136 -2.80 -21.37 35.66
CA GLY A 136 -3.18 -22.06 34.42
C GLY A 136 -1.95 -22.42 33.59
N LYS A 137 -1.94 -23.62 33.03
CA LYS A 137 -0.89 -24.07 32.11
C LYS A 137 -1.39 -23.95 30.67
N LEU A 138 -0.57 -23.37 29.80
CA LEU A 138 -0.87 -23.30 28.37
C LEU A 138 -1.04 -24.71 27.76
N ALA A 139 -0.31 -25.68 28.22
CA ALA A 139 -0.43 -27.06 27.78
C ALA A 139 -1.85 -27.68 27.93
N GLU A 140 -2.62 -27.26 28.93
CA GLU A 140 -4.02 -27.70 29.12
C GLU A 140 -4.97 -27.16 28.05
N LEU A 141 -4.65 -25.97 27.49
CA LEU A 141 -5.40 -25.37 26.41
C LEU A 141 -5.05 -25.96 25.04
N PHE A 142 -3.76 -26.23 24.81
CA PHE A 142 -3.24 -26.57 23.49
C PHE A 142 -2.85 -28.04 23.30
N ALA A 143 -3.06 -28.91 24.29
CA ALA A 143 -2.96 -30.36 24.09
C ALA A 143 -4.19 -30.88 23.32
N THR A 144 -4.37 -30.41 22.10
CA THR A 144 -5.47 -30.77 21.20
C THR A 144 -5.09 -31.92 20.28
N GLN A 145 -6.08 -32.50 19.58
CA GLN A 145 -5.85 -33.57 18.61
C GLN A 145 -4.91 -33.11 17.46
N GLN A 146 -4.96 -31.84 17.10
CA GLN A 146 -4.12 -31.27 16.06
C GLN A 146 -2.65 -31.14 16.49
N LEU A 147 -2.40 -30.87 17.75
CA LEU A 147 -1.06 -30.61 18.30
C LEU A 147 -0.51 -31.78 19.13
N LYS A 148 -1.18 -32.96 19.11
CA LYS A 148 -0.82 -34.13 19.98
C LYS A 148 0.62 -34.59 19.86
N ASP A 149 1.24 -34.43 18.69
CA ASP A 149 2.62 -34.83 18.43
C ASP A 149 3.65 -33.78 18.86
N LYS A 150 3.20 -32.52 19.12
CA LYS A 150 4.04 -31.36 19.46
C LYS A 150 3.83 -30.85 20.88
N VAL A 151 2.61 -30.95 21.42
CA VAL A 151 2.22 -30.46 22.74
C VAL A 151 1.58 -31.58 23.55
N THR A 152 2.13 -31.85 24.72
CA THR A 152 1.58 -32.78 25.69
C THR A 152 1.16 -32.02 26.96
N THR A 153 0.31 -32.61 27.81
CA THR A 153 -0.13 -32.00 29.08
C THR A 153 1.03 -31.72 30.05
N ARG A 154 2.24 -32.24 29.77
CA ARG A 154 3.47 -32.04 30.56
C ARG A 154 4.39 -30.98 29.98
N SER A 155 4.10 -30.46 28.77
CA SER A 155 4.92 -29.46 28.13
C SER A 155 4.95 -28.14 28.92
N SER A 156 6.09 -27.50 28.97
CA SER A 156 6.25 -26.18 29.60
C SER A 156 5.58 -25.06 28.78
N ASP A 157 5.20 -23.97 29.43
CA ASP A 157 4.59 -22.82 28.75
C ASP A 157 5.49 -22.26 27.63
N SER A 158 6.81 -22.27 27.84
CA SER A 158 7.78 -21.80 26.83
C SER A 158 7.86 -22.72 25.61
N GLU A 159 7.71 -24.05 25.81
CA GLU A 159 7.63 -25.00 24.68
C GLU A 159 6.32 -24.80 23.90
N VAL A 160 5.20 -24.64 24.61
CA VAL A 160 3.90 -24.36 23.97
C VAL A 160 3.94 -23.05 23.19
N GLU A 161 4.52 -22.00 23.77
CA GLU A 161 4.68 -20.71 23.06
C GLU A 161 5.48 -20.86 21.78
N LYS A 162 6.58 -21.62 21.80
CA LYS A 162 7.39 -21.89 20.60
C LYS A 162 6.57 -22.63 19.53
N VAL A 163 5.85 -23.69 19.93
CA VAL A 163 4.99 -24.44 19.00
C VAL A 163 3.89 -23.55 18.43
N LEU A 164 3.26 -22.69 19.26
CA LEU A 164 2.26 -21.74 18.76
C LEU A 164 2.84 -20.79 17.71
N ARG A 165 4.06 -20.28 17.89
CA ARG A 165 4.72 -19.42 16.89
C ARG A 165 4.97 -20.16 15.58
N GLU A 166 5.40 -21.42 15.65
CA GLU A 166 5.64 -22.25 14.47
C GLU A 166 4.33 -22.54 13.72
N GLU A 167 3.25 -22.88 14.43
CA GLU A 167 1.94 -23.15 13.84
C GLU A 167 1.28 -21.90 13.26
N VAL A 168 1.37 -20.76 13.95
CA VAL A 168 0.88 -19.49 13.44
C VAL A 168 1.64 -19.09 12.17
N LYS A 169 2.97 -19.26 12.15
CA LYS A 169 3.76 -19.02 10.94
C LYS A 169 3.32 -19.91 9.78
N ALA A 170 3.13 -21.22 10.04
CA ALA A 170 2.65 -22.15 9.02
C ALA A 170 1.23 -21.77 8.50
N ALA A 171 0.34 -21.31 9.38
CA ALA A 171 -0.98 -20.82 9.00
C ALA A 171 -0.90 -19.57 8.13
N ILE A 172 0.02 -18.64 8.44
CA ILE A 172 0.26 -17.42 7.63
C ILE A 172 0.81 -17.80 6.25
N ASP A 173 1.81 -18.68 6.18
CA ASP A 173 2.40 -19.13 4.91
C ASP A 173 1.35 -19.84 4.05
N ASN A 174 0.46 -20.63 4.65
CA ASN A 174 -0.66 -21.24 3.95
C ASN A 174 -1.66 -20.19 3.44
N SER A 175 -2.03 -19.21 4.27
CA SER A 175 -2.91 -18.09 3.86
C SER A 175 -2.31 -17.29 2.70
N TYR A 176 -1.01 -17.05 2.71
CA TYR A 176 -0.29 -16.43 1.60
C TYR A 176 -0.44 -17.22 0.30
N ASN A 177 -0.24 -18.54 0.34
CA ASN A 177 -0.37 -19.41 -0.83
C ASN A 177 -1.81 -19.44 -1.37
N VAL A 178 -2.81 -19.48 -0.47
CA VAL A 178 -4.23 -19.43 -0.86
C VAL A 178 -4.56 -18.10 -1.52
N LEU A 179 -4.14 -16.96 -0.94
CA LEU A 179 -4.35 -15.63 -1.50
C LEU A 179 -3.68 -15.50 -2.88
N ARG A 180 -2.44 -15.95 -3.01
CA ARG A 180 -1.73 -15.97 -4.29
C ARG A 180 -2.49 -16.75 -5.34
N THR A 181 -2.96 -17.97 -5.00
CA THR A 181 -3.73 -18.81 -5.92
C THR A 181 -5.04 -18.16 -6.35
N ARG A 182 -5.72 -17.43 -5.45
CA ARG A 182 -6.95 -16.69 -5.76
C ARG A 182 -6.68 -15.55 -6.74
N ILE A 183 -5.64 -14.76 -6.47
CA ILE A 183 -5.27 -13.59 -7.27
C ILE A 183 -4.82 -14.02 -8.68
N ASP A 184 -3.99 -15.07 -8.78
CA ASP A 184 -3.53 -15.60 -10.07
C ASP A 184 -4.71 -16.04 -10.98
N ARG A 185 -5.79 -16.54 -10.37
CA ARG A 185 -6.99 -16.95 -11.09
C ARG A 185 -7.97 -15.82 -11.41
N PHE A 186 -7.87 -14.72 -10.69
CA PHE A 186 -8.71 -13.55 -10.94
C PHE A 186 -8.40 -12.84 -12.25
N GLY A 187 -7.25 -13.16 -12.86
CA GLY A 187 -6.87 -12.66 -14.19
C GLY A 187 -6.29 -11.25 -14.20
N VAL A 188 -5.81 -10.77 -13.05
CA VAL A 188 -5.07 -9.50 -12.97
C VAL A 188 -3.71 -9.67 -13.66
N ALA A 189 -3.37 -8.74 -14.54
CA ALA A 189 -2.06 -8.70 -15.13
C ALA A 189 -1.03 -8.17 -14.11
N GLN A 190 0.02 -8.96 -13.83
CA GLN A 190 1.14 -8.59 -12.96
C GLN A 190 0.74 -8.20 -11.52
N PRO A 191 0.02 -9.06 -10.78
CA PRO A 191 -0.21 -8.82 -9.36
C PRO A 191 1.12 -8.91 -8.60
N ASN A 192 1.34 -8.01 -7.64
CA ASN A 192 2.49 -8.07 -6.75
C ASN A 192 2.03 -8.49 -5.36
N ILE A 193 2.48 -9.66 -4.88
CA ILE A 193 2.10 -10.20 -3.59
C ILE A 193 3.36 -10.43 -2.78
N GLN A 194 3.46 -9.77 -1.62
CA GLN A 194 4.64 -9.83 -0.76
C GLN A 194 4.24 -10.00 0.70
N ALA A 195 4.89 -10.93 1.40
CA ALA A 195 4.85 -10.96 2.86
C ALA A 195 5.69 -9.78 3.39
N LEU A 196 5.13 -9.00 4.30
CA LEU A 196 5.84 -7.87 4.91
C LEU A 196 6.63 -8.35 6.12
N GLU A 197 7.89 -7.93 6.20
CA GLU A 197 8.72 -8.12 7.38
C GLU A 197 8.28 -7.15 8.49
N GLY A 198 8.26 -7.62 9.74
CA GLY A 198 7.83 -6.84 10.89
C GLY A 198 6.80 -7.60 11.72
N LYS A 199 5.54 -7.20 11.75
CA LYS A 199 4.48 -7.97 12.44
C LYS A 199 4.09 -9.21 11.64
N MET A 200 4.02 -10.35 12.31
CA MET A 200 3.58 -11.61 11.72
C MET A 200 2.19 -11.49 11.08
N GLY A 201 2.01 -12.04 9.89
CA GLY A 201 0.72 -12.19 9.23
C GLY A 201 0.33 -11.08 8.29
N ARG A 202 1.20 -10.12 8.00
CA ARG A 202 0.91 -9.06 7.03
C ARG A 202 1.35 -9.43 5.62
N ILE A 203 0.42 -9.27 4.69
CA ILE A 203 0.60 -9.59 3.26
C ILE A 203 0.16 -8.36 2.47
N MET A 204 1.08 -7.80 1.68
CA MET A 204 0.80 -6.73 0.74
C MET A 204 0.38 -7.34 -0.60
N VAL A 205 -0.69 -6.81 -1.17
CA VAL A 205 -1.27 -7.21 -2.46
C VAL A 205 -1.52 -5.98 -3.29
N GLU A 206 -0.77 -5.82 -4.38
CA GLU A 206 -0.97 -4.75 -5.36
C GLU A 206 -1.61 -5.34 -6.62
N LEU A 207 -2.71 -4.74 -7.05
CA LEU A 207 -3.52 -5.18 -8.18
C LEU A 207 -3.71 -4.02 -9.17
N PRO A 208 -2.72 -3.76 -10.05
CA PRO A 208 -2.80 -2.68 -11.00
C PRO A 208 -3.90 -2.92 -12.05
N GLY A 209 -4.67 -1.87 -12.37
CA GLY A 209 -5.68 -1.90 -13.43
C GLY A 209 -6.99 -2.60 -13.07
N ILE A 210 -7.25 -2.85 -11.80
CA ILE A 210 -8.55 -3.35 -11.31
C ILE A 210 -9.58 -2.22 -11.38
N LYS A 211 -10.76 -2.55 -11.93
CA LYS A 211 -11.90 -1.63 -12.05
C LYS A 211 -12.95 -1.82 -10.94
N GLU A 212 -13.01 -3.01 -10.31
CA GLU A 212 -14.02 -3.39 -9.33
C GLU A 212 -13.40 -3.66 -7.95
N PRO A 213 -13.02 -2.64 -7.18
CA PRO A 213 -12.33 -2.82 -5.89
C PRO A 213 -13.19 -3.56 -4.86
N GLU A 214 -14.52 -3.35 -4.84
CA GLU A 214 -15.44 -4.03 -3.93
C GLU A 214 -15.45 -5.55 -4.10
N ARG A 215 -15.42 -6.00 -5.35
CA ARG A 215 -15.37 -7.42 -5.68
C ARG A 215 -14.06 -8.05 -5.22
N VAL A 216 -12.94 -7.33 -5.42
CA VAL A 216 -11.61 -7.75 -4.95
C VAL A 216 -11.56 -7.80 -3.42
N ARG A 217 -12.10 -6.79 -2.75
CA ARG A 217 -12.16 -6.73 -1.28
C ARG A 217 -12.86 -7.97 -0.71
N LYS A 218 -14.02 -8.32 -1.23
CA LYS A 218 -14.75 -9.54 -0.83
C LYS A 218 -13.95 -10.82 -1.07
N LEU A 219 -13.24 -10.91 -2.19
CA LEU A 219 -12.39 -12.05 -2.54
C LEU A 219 -11.19 -12.23 -1.63
N LEU A 220 -10.54 -11.13 -1.25
CA LEU A 220 -9.34 -11.14 -0.42
C LEU A 220 -9.66 -11.39 1.06
N GLN A 221 -10.77 -10.85 1.56
CA GLN A 221 -11.19 -11.03 2.96
C GLN A 221 -11.90 -12.37 3.20
N GLY A 222 -12.53 -12.94 2.18
CA GLY A 222 -13.26 -14.20 2.28
C GLY A 222 -12.35 -15.35 2.72
N SER A 223 -12.72 -16.04 3.79
CA SER A 223 -11.96 -17.20 4.30
C SER A 223 -12.14 -18.45 3.43
N ALA A 224 -13.14 -18.47 2.55
CA ALA A 224 -13.63 -19.62 1.80
C ALA A 224 -14.05 -20.79 2.71
N ASN A 225 -14.58 -20.47 3.87
CA ASN A 225 -15.10 -21.46 4.77
C ASN A 225 -16.46 -21.94 4.27
N LEU A 226 -16.42 -22.95 3.39
CA LEU A 226 -17.64 -23.57 2.86
C LEU A 226 -18.16 -24.60 3.86
N GLU A 227 -19.44 -24.55 4.17
CA GLU A 227 -20.12 -25.38 5.13
C GLU A 227 -21.44 -25.89 4.54
N PHE A 228 -21.77 -27.16 4.75
CA PHE A 228 -23.04 -27.74 4.37
C PHE A 228 -23.84 -28.06 5.62
N TRP A 229 -25.02 -27.44 5.75
CA TRP A 229 -25.83 -27.51 6.94
C TRP A 229 -27.22 -28.10 6.63
N GLU A 230 -27.73 -28.92 7.54
CA GLU A 230 -29.13 -29.25 7.57
C GLU A 230 -29.97 -28.02 7.88
N THR A 231 -31.21 -27.97 7.42
CA THR A 231 -32.13 -26.84 7.69
C THR A 231 -33.35 -27.27 8.47
N PHE A 232 -33.93 -26.33 9.20
CA PHE A 232 -35.29 -26.45 9.74
C PHE A 232 -36.29 -25.95 8.71
N ASP A 233 -37.49 -26.51 8.76
CA ASP A 233 -38.63 -25.90 8.08
C ASP A 233 -39.09 -24.63 8.81
N ALA A 234 -39.49 -23.60 8.06
CA ALA A 234 -39.93 -22.34 8.62
C ALA A 234 -41.11 -22.52 9.59
N LYS A 235 -42.06 -23.42 9.28
CA LYS A 235 -43.18 -23.72 10.17
C LYS A 235 -42.79 -24.26 11.55
N GLU A 236 -41.58 -24.82 11.70
CA GLU A 236 -41.07 -25.31 12.98
C GLU A 236 -40.54 -24.15 13.80
N ILE A 237 -39.96 -23.11 13.19
CA ILE A 237 -39.21 -22.03 13.85
C ILE A 237 -40.04 -20.75 13.98
N VAL A 238 -40.93 -20.42 13.05
CA VAL A 238 -41.73 -19.18 13.09
C VAL A 238 -42.50 -19.03 14.41
N PRO A 239 -43.12 -20.10 14.99
CA PRO A 239 -43.77 -19.99 16.31
C PRO A 239 -42.86 -19.55 17.44
N TYR A 240 -41.59 -20.02 17.44
CA TYR A 240 -40.58 -19.56 18.41
C TYR A 240 -40.22 -18.10 18.22
N LEU A 241 -40.04 -17.65 16.97
CA LEU A 241 -39.75 -16.24 16.69
C LEU A 241 -40.91 -15.32 17.07
N SER A 242 -42.16 -15.76 16.87
CA SER A 242 -43.35 -15.04 17.35
C SER A 242 -43.39 -14.95 18.87
N SER A 243 -42.98 -16.01 19.59
CA SER A 243 -42.89 -15.97 21.06
C SER A 243 -41.78 -15.06 21.56
N VAL A 244 -40.67 -15.00 20.82
CA VAL A 244 -39.54 -14.07 21.07
C VAL A 244 -39.97 -12.63 20.89
N ASP A 245 -40.79 -12.30 19.90
CA ASP A 245 -41.34 -10.93 19.72
C ASP A 245 -42.12 -10.43 20.94
N ASN A 246 -42.98 -11.32 21.49
CA ASN A 246 -43.74 -11.00 22.72
C ASN A 246 -42.77 -10.80 23.92
N ARG A 247 -41.74 -11.62 24.04
CA ARG A 247 -40.78 -11.50 25.15
C ARG A 247 -39.91 -10.25 25.04
N LEU A 248 -39.49 -9.89 23.83
CA LEU A 248 -38.76 -8.64 23.56
C LEU A 248 -39.58 -7.40 23.95
N ARG A 249 -40.87 -7.40 23.64
CA ARG A 249 -41.78 -6.33 24.10
C ARG A 249 -41.70 -6.15 25.63
N ASP A 250 -41.79 -7.24 26.40
CA ASP A 250 -41.74 -7.20 27.85
C ASP A 250 -40.37 -6.70 28.39
N ILE A 251 -39.27 -7.14 27.77
CA ILE A 251 -37.90 -6.73 28.13
C ILE A 251 -37.70 -5.24 27.84
N LEU A 252 -38.05 -4.78 26.65
CA LEU A 252 -37.90 -3.37 26.25
C LEU A 252 -38.83 -2.43 27.03
N ALA A 253 -40.02 -2.90 27.47
CA ALA A 253 -40.93 -2.16 28.35
C ALA A 253 -40.32 -1.94 29.75
N VAL A 254 -39.60 -2.93 30.27
CA VAL A 254 -38.88 -2.82 31.57
C VAL A 254 -37.70 -1.86 31.47
N GLU A 255 -36.88 -1.96 30.37
CA GLU A 255 -35.76 -1.05 30.16
C GLU A 255 -36.19 0.42 29.92
N SER A 256 -37.35 0.64 29.33
CA SER A 256 -37.89 1.98 29.07
C SER A 256 -38.57 2.62 30.28
N GLY A 257 -38.60 1.94 31.44
CA GLY A 257 -39.16 2.48 32.69
C GLY A 257 -40.71 2.57 32.75
N ALA A 258 -41.41 1.89 31.84
CA ALA A 258 -42.86 1.87 31.74
C ALA A 258 -43.52 0.62 32.39
N ALA A 259 -42.88 0.06 33.43
CA ALA A 259 -43.44 -1.07 34.18
C ALA A 259 -44.37 -0.58 35.29
N SER A 260 -45.66 -0.50 35.01
CA SER A 260 -46.73 -0.57 36.01
C SER A 260 -47.38 -1.94 35.97
N ALA A 261 -47.45 -2.54 37.18
CA ALA A 261 -48.02 -3.85 37.46
C ALA A 261 -49.49 -3.95 37.02
N ASP A 262 -49.79 -5.08 36.54
CA ASP A 262 -51.02 -5.90 36.49
C ASP A 262 -51.37 -6.39 35.09
N SER A 263 -51.20 -7.69 34.90
CA SER A 263 -52.34 -8.51 34.42
C SER A 263 -52.02 -9.99 34.34
N VAL A 264 -52.91 -10.72 34.94
CA VAL A 264 -53.12 -12.15 35.04
C VAL A 264 -53.21 -12.80 33.64
N ALA A 265 -52.64 -13.98 33.52
CA ALA A 265 -52.75 -14.88 32.39
C ALA A 265 -54.19 -15.24 32.07
N THR A 266 -54.56 -15.14 30.78
CA THR A 266 -55.66 -15.92 30.22
C THR A 266 -55.44 -16.23 28.72
N ASP A 267 -55.62 -17.47 28.37
CA ASP A 267 -55.58 -18.12 27.08
C ASP A 267 -55.93 -17.28 25.86
N THR A 268 -55.04 -17.29 24.84
CA THR A 268 -55.45 -16.93 23.48
C THR A 268 -54.55 -17.54 22.40
N VAL A 269 -54.88 -18.74 22.01
CA VAL A 269 -54.30 -19.36 20.79
C VAL A 269 -55.02 -18.88 19.49
N ALA A 270 -56.11 -18.13 19.61
CA ALA A 270 -56.94 -17.72 18.47
C ALA A 270 -56.71 -16.31 17.90
N VAL A 271 -55.89 -15.45 18.58
CA VAL A 271 -55.71 -14.05 18.16
C VAL A 271 -54.44 -13.86 17.29
N ALA A 272 -53.49 -14.81 17.34
CA ALA A 272 -52.22 -14.71 16.61
C ALA A 272 -52.35 -14.78 15.05
N GLN A 273 -53.42 -15.39 14.53
CA GLN A 273 -53.65 -15.48 13.08
C GLN A 273 -54.28 -14.21 12.48
N ALA A 274 -55.04 -13.45 13.25
CA ALA A 274 -55.70 -12.21 12.79
C ALA A 274 -54.76 -10.99 12.81
N SER A 275 -53.84 -10.92 13.78
CA SER A 275 -52.87 -9.82 13.86
C SER A 275 -51.73 -9.92 12.86
N ALA A 276 -51.34 -11.13 12.47
CA ALA A 276 -50.33 -11.34 11.42
C ALA A 276 -50.80 -10.91 10.00
N ILE A 277 -52.11 -11.04 9.72
CA ILE A 277 -52.71 -10.62 8.45
C ILE A 277 -52.84 -9.10 8.36
N SER A 278 -53.13 -8.41 9.45
CA SER A 278 -53.24 -6.94 9.48
C SER A 278 -51.86 -6.22 9.43
N ALA A 279 -50.83 -6.85 9.98
CA ALA A 279 -49.44 -6.33 9.91
C ALA A 279 -48.84 -6.46 8.49
N ALA A 280 -49.15 -7.54 7.79
CA ALA A 280 -48.73 -7.74 6.41
C ALA A 280 -49.37 -6.73 5.43
N ASP A 281 -50.64 -6.41 5.63
CA ASP A 281 -51.36 -5.42 4.80
C ASP A 281 -50.86 -3.97 5.09
N SER A 282 -50.50 -3.65 6.34
CA SER A 282 -49.96 -2.35 6.70
C SER A 282 -48.54 -2.11 6.17
N LEU A 283 -47.69 -3.15 6.14
CA LEU A 283 -46.34 -3.07 5.54
C LEU A 283 -46.38 -3.01 4.01
N ALA A 284 -47.31 -3.71 3.38
CA ALA A 284 -47.58 -3.64 1.94
C ALA A 284 -48.07 -2.23 1.50
N ALA A 285 -48.77 -1.51 2.38
CA ALA A 285 -49.20 -0.13 2.16
C ALA A 285 -48.03 0.87 2.36
N ALA A 286 -47.15 0.65 3.36
CA ALA A 286 -45.97 1.47 3.60
C ALA A 286 -44.94 1.35 2.46
N LEU A 287 -44.84 0.20 1.81
CA LEU A 287 -43.94 0.01 0.65
C LEU A 287 -44.47 0.69 -0.64
N LYS A 288 -45.71 1.19 -0.64
CA LYS A 288 -46.30 1.90 -1.79
C LYS A 288 -46.15 3.42 -1.77
N GLY A 289 -45.41 3.99 -0.79
CA GLY A 289 -44.94 5.38 -0.86
C GLY A 289 -45.96 6.48 -0.52
N GLU A 290 -46.93 6.24 0.36
CA GLU A 290 -47.80 7.30 0.86
C GLU A 290 -47.31 7.85 2.18
N THR A 291 -47.05 9.15 2.19
CA THR A 291 -46.31 9.96 3.14
C THR A 291 -47.10 10.47 4.35
N ALA A 292 -46.38 10.61 5.46
CA ALA A 292 -46.58 11.64 6.53
C ALA A 292 -47.61 11.43 7.66
N SER A 293 -48.49 10.40 7.63
CA SER A 293 -49.33 10.15 8.84
C SER A 293 -48.88 8.91 9.65
N ASN A 294 -47.79 8.22 9.24
CA ASN A 294 -47.44 6.92 9.77
C ASN A 294 -46.30 6.88 10.82
N SER A 295 -45.68 8.00 11.21
CA SER A 295 -44.58 7.95 12.18
C SER A 295 -45.04 7.50 13.57
N ALA A 296 -46.19 7.96 14.04
CA ALA A 296 -46.76 7.59 15.36
C ALA A 296 -47.26 6.11 15.37
N ALA A 297 -47.84 5.65 14.28
CA ALA A 297 -48.29 4.24 14.11
C ALA A 297 -47.07 3.29 14.05
N MET A 298 -46.01 3.71 13.38
CA MET A 298 -44.77 2.95 13.26
C MET A 298 -43.98 2.87 14.56
N GLU A 299 -43.99 3.95 15.36
CA GLU A 299 -43.41 3.94 16.71
C GLU A 299 -44.21 3.07 17.69
N GLN A 300 -45.53 3.05 17.55
CA GLN A 300 -46.41 2.20 18.35
C GLN A 300 -46.18 0.71 17.96
N MET A 301 -46.03 0.40 16.67
CA MET A 301 -45.74 -0.93 16.18
C MET A 301 -44.38 -1.44 16.64
N LYS A 302 -43.35 -0.57 16.68
CA LYS A 302 -42.02 -0.90 17.25
C LYS A 302 -42.07 -1.22 18.75
N LYS A 303 -43.02 -0.61 19.51
CA LYS A 303 -43.17 -0.89 20.94
C LYS A 303 -43.98 -2.17 21.21
N GLU A 304 -44.99 -2.44 20.40
CA GLU A 304 -45.88 -3.60 20.55
C GLU A 304 -45.30 -4.89 19.97
N HIS A 305 -44.55 -4.77 18.83
CA HIS A 305 -43.95 -5.88 18.09
C HIS A 305 -42.52 -5.55 17.66
N PRO A 306 -41.56 -5.49 18.59
CA PRO A 306 -40.20 -5.03 18.29
C PRO A 306 -39.46 -5.87 17.23
N LEU A 307 -39.58 -7.21 17.25
CA LEU A 307 -38.98 -8.08 16.26
C LEU A 307 -39.76 -8.02 14.92
N ALA A 308 -41.10 -8.10 14.97
CA ALA A 308 -41.92 -8.10 13.75
C ALA A 308 -41.87 -6.74 13.01
N SER A 309 -41.50 -5.65 13.69
CA SER A 309 -41.30 -4.33 13.06
C SER A 309 -40.07 -4.27 12.13
N VAL A 310 -39.06 -5.15 12.35
CA VAL A 310 -37.77 -5.17 11.63
C VAL A 310 -37.53 -6.50 10.87
N LEU A 311 -38.26 -7.57 11.22
CA LEU A 311 -38.17 -8.90 10.59
C LEU A 311 -39.56 -9.38 10.19
N GLN A 312 -39.87 -9.39 8.91
CA GLN A 312 -41.10 -9.95 8.38
C GLN A 312 -41.02 -11.49 8.36
N LEU A 313 -41.72 -12.16 9.22
CA LEU A 313 -41.77 -13.63 9.27
C LEU A 313 -42.41 -14.22 8.02
N ASN A 314 -41.91 -15.39 7.57
CA ASN A 314 -42.45 -16.08 6.39
C ASN A 314 -43.87 -16.59 6.63
N PRO A 315 -44.91 -15.99 6.00
CA PRO A 315 -46.30 -16.32 6.28
C PRO A 315 -46.69 -17.75 5.80
N ASN A 316 -46.00 -18.28 4.77
CA ASN A 316 -46.31 -19.55 4.19
C ASN A 316 -45.75 -20.76 4.97
N GLY A 317 -44.73 -20.48 5.83
CA GLY A 317 -44.12 -21.52 6.69
C GLY A 317 -43.40 -22.66 5.97
N TYR A 318 -43.26 -22.63 4.65
CA TYR A 318 -42.56 -23.64 3.89
C TYR A 318 -41.14 -23.25 3.53
N GLY A 319 -40.23 -24.24 3.54
CA GLY A 319 -38.83 -24.04 3.19
C GLY A 319 -37.98 -23.61 4.38
N SER A 320 -36.71 -23.29 4.12
CA SER A 320 -35.70 -22.96 5.13
C SER A 320 -35.62 -21.46 5.46
N VAL A 321 -36.33 -20.58 4.74
CA VAL A 321 -36.39 -19.15 4.96
C VAL A 321 -37.45 -18.82 6.01
N VAL A 322 -37.07 -18.31 7.16
CA VAL A 322 -37.96 -17.99 8.28
C VAL A 322 -38.45 -16.55 8.30
N GLY A 323 -37.77 -15.66 7.61
CA GLY A 323 -38.17 -14.25 7.53
C GLY A 323 -37.33 -13.43 6.55
N TYR A 324 -37.77 -12.19 6.37
CA TYR A 324 -37.19 -11.19 5.48
C TYR A 324 -36.96 -9.88 6.24
N ALA A 325 -35.83 -9.21 6.02
CA ALA A 325 -35.56 -7.89 6.60
C ALA A 325 -34.84 -6.97 5.61
N ASP A 326 -35.04 -5.65 5.74
CA ASP A 326 -34.22 -4.67 5.04
C ASP A 326 -32.78 -4.75 5.56
N TYR A 327 -31.80 -4.53 4.67
CA TYR A 327 -30.37 -4.60 5.04
C TYR A 327 -30.02 -3.70 6.23
N LYS A 328 -30.70 -2.57 6.41
CA LYS A 328 -30.51 -1.61 7.51
C LYS A 328 -30.92 -2.18 8.87
N ASP A 329 -31.91 -3.07 8.87
CA ASP A 329 -32.51 -3.63 10.08
C ASP A 329 -31.83 -4.96 10.49
N THR A 330 -31.00 -5.56 9.63
CA THR A 330 -30.34 -6.84 9.90
C THR A 330 -29.47 -6.82 11.16
N ALA A 331 -28.77 -5.70 11.43
CA ALA A 331 -27.96 -5.50 12.63
C ALA A 331 -28.85 -5.50 13.90
N GLN A 332 -30.00 -4.84 13.85
CA GLN A 332 -30.98 -4.78 14.97
C GLN A 332 -31.62 -6.16 15.20
N VAL A 333 -31.98 -6.87 14.15
CA VAL A 333 -32.47 -8.26 14.26
C VAL A 333 -31.41 -9.14 14.95
N ASN A 334 -30.15 -9.05 14.52
CA ASN A 334 -29.05 -9.81 15.13
C ASN A 334 -28.86 -9.45 16.61
N GLN A 335 -28.98 -8.18 16.99
CA GLN A 335 -28.90 -7.72 18.39
C GLN A 335 -30.01 -8.32 19.24
N TYR A 336 -31.26 -8.30 18.77
CA TYR A 336 -32.39 -8.89 19.46
C TYR A 336 -32.23 -10.42 19.64
N LEU A 337 -31.81 -11.12 18.60
CA LEU A 337 -31.59 -12.56 18.63
C LEU A 337 -30.35 -12.97 19.45
N ALA A 338 -29.41 -12.04 19.70
CA ALA A 338 -28.23 -12.27 20.53
C ALA A 338 -28.48 -12.15 22.05
N MET A 339 -29.59 -11.54 22.46
CA MET A 339 -29.95 -11.39 23.87
C MET A 339 -30.03 -12.76 24.57
N LYS A 340 -29.56 -12.82 25.82
CA LYS A 340 -29.48 -14.09 26.58
C LYS A 340 -30.87 -14.71 26.79
N GLU A 341 -31.82 -13.89 27.13
CA GLU A 341 -33.23 -14.26 27.40
C GLU A 341 -33.88 -14.82 26.12
N VAL A 342 -33.56 -14.27 24.98
CA VAL A 342 -34.05 -14.74 23.67
C VAL A 342 -33.41 -16.07 23.28
N LYS A 343 -32.09 -16.21 23.48
CA LYS A 343 -31.36 -17.45 23.19
C LYS A 343 -31.86 -18.65 24.00
N GLU A 344 -32.34 -18.40 25.24
CA GLU A 344 -32.90 -19.46 26.10
C GLU A 344 -34.27 -19.99 25.60
N MET A 345 -34.98 -19.18 24.80
CA MET A 345 -36.28 -19.57 24.21
C MET A 345 -36.16 -20.30 22.89
N LEU A 346 -35.03 -20.15 22.20
CA LEU A 346 -34.81 -20.78 20.91
C LEU A 346 -34.23 -22.21 21.07
N PRO A 347 -34.50 -23.13 20.13
CA PRO A 347 -33.88 -24.43 20.10
C PRO A 347 -32.34 -24.33 20.16
N LYS A 348 -31.67 -25.13 20.98
CA LYS A 348 -30.21 -25.08 21.18
C LYS A 348 -29.42 -25.40 19.91
N ASP A 349 -29.98 -26.19 19.03
CA ASP A 349 -29.45 -26.62 17.74
C ASP A 349 -29.80 -25.66 16.59
N LEU A 350 -30.56 -24.58 16.85
CA LEU A 350 -30.89 -23.57 15.87
C LEU A 350 -29.74 -22.58 15.70
N ARG A 351 -29.39 -22.29 14.45
CA ARG A 351 -28.55 -21.16 14.02
C ARG A 351 -29.27 -20.39 12.94
N LEU A 352 -29.31 -19.08 13.07
CA LEU A 352 -29.93 -18.19 12.09
C LEU A 352 -28.82 -17.52 11.29
N LYS A 353 -28.92 -17.59 9.95
CA LYS A 353 -27.93 -16.99 9.04
C LYS A 353 -28.62 -16.28 7.89
N TRP A 354 -28.02 -15.15 7.48
CA TRP A 354 -28.53 -14.34 6.37
C TRP A 354 -28.12 -14.90 5.02
N GLY A 355 -28.98 -14.70 4.02
CA GLY A 355 -28.65 -14.92 2.61
C GLY A 355 -27.59 -13.90 2.14
N VAL A 356 -26.70 -14.31 1.23
CA VAL A 356 -25.67 -13.45 0.66
C VAL A 356 -26.24 -12.43 -0.33
N LYS A 357 -27.40 -12.70 -0.89
CA LYS A 357 -28.12 -11.87 -1.87
C LYS A 357 -29.48 -11.47 -1.33
N ALA A 358 -29.96 -10.36 -1.87
CA ALA A 358 -31.33 -9.96 -1.66
C ALA A 358 -32.32 -11.01 -2.24
N ALA A 359 -33.51 -11.05 -1.69
CA ALA A 359 -34.58 -11.95 -2.11
C ALA A 359 -34.91 -11.74 -3.58
N ASP A 360 -35.19 -12.81 -4.31
CA ASP A 360 -35.43 -12.80 -5.76
C ASP A 360 -36.62 -11.89 -6.21
N PHE A 361 -37.53 -11.59 -5.31
CA PHE A 361 -38.67 -10.70 -5.60
C PHE A 361 -38.30 -9.20 -5.42
N ASP A 362 -37.21 -8.90 -4.75
CA ASP A 362 -36.81 -7.52 -4.52
C ASP A 362 -35.84 -7.03 -5.64
N LYS A 363 -36.39 -6.19 -6.54
CA LYS A 363 -35.64 -5.57 -7.64
C LYS A 363 -34.68 -4.45 -7.16
N GLN A 364 -34.88 -3.93 -5.93
CA GLN A 364 -34.04 -2.86 -5.35
C GLN A 364 -32.82 -3.40 -4.59
N GLY A 365 -32.77 -4.72 -4.36
CA GLY A 365 -31.63 -5.35 -3.69
C GLY A 365 -31.50 -5.06 -2.19
N ARG A 366 -32.61 -4.70 -1.52
CA ARG A 366 -32.63 -4.23 -0.13
C ARG A 366 -33.09 -5.26 0.89
N ILE A 367 -33.91 -6.25 0.47
CA ILE A 367 -34.54 -7.23 1.35
C ILE A 367 -33.73 -8.52 1.37
N PHE A 368 -33.27 -8.93 2.53
CA PHE A 368 -32.47 -10.16 2.71
C PHE A 368 -33.27 -11.25 3.43
N GLU A 369 -32.95 -12.51 3.07
CA GLU A 369 -33.59 -13.71 3.59
C GLU A 369 -32.86 -14.21 4.83
N LEU A 370 -33.62 -14.54 5.90
CA LEU A 370 -33.09 -15.18 7.11
C LEU A 370 -33.40 -16.68 7.05
N TYR A 371 -32.34 -17.49 7.11
CA TYR A 371 -32.41 -18.94 7.05
C TYR A 371 -32.27 -19.59 8.42
N ALA A 372 -33.04 -20.65 8.68
CA ALA A 372 -32.95 -21.47 9.86
C ALA A 372 -32.09 -22.74 9.60
N ILE A 373 -30.93 -22.78 10.19
CA ILE A 373 -29.94 -23.83 10.04
C ILE A 373 -29.93 -24.70 11.30
N LYS A 374 -29.77 -26.04 11.11
CA LYS A 374 -29.72 -27.03 12.18
C LYS A 374 -28.28 -27.46 12.46
N SER A 375 -27.83 -27.26 13.70
CA SER A 375 -26.51 -27.69 14.17
C SER A 375 -26.63 -29.10 14.79
N THR A 376 -26.29 -30.14 14.03
CA THR A 376 -26.39 -31.55 14.46
C THR A 376 -25.17 -32.05 15.22
N GLU A 377 -24.01 -31.41 15.03
CA GLU A 377 -22.76 -31.76 15.69
C GLU A 377 -22.65 -31.16 17.10
N ARG A 378 -22.17 -31.95 18.11
CA ARG A 378 -22.00 -31.48 19.49
C ARG A 378 -21.01 -30.34 19.66
N ASN A 379 -20.04 -30.20 18.76
CA ASN A 379 -19.02 -29.15 18.72
C ASN A 379 -19.47 -27.90 17.95
N GLY A 380 -20.72 -27.87 17.45
CA GLY A 380 -21.26 -26.74 16.72
C GLY A 380 -20.66 -26.54 15.32
N ARG A 381 -19.91 -27.53 14.80
CA ARG A 381 -19.38 -27.54 13.43
C ARG A 381 -20.42 -28.00 12.42
N ALA A 382 -20.17 -27.68 11.15
CA ALA A 382 -20.99 -28.15 10.05
C ALA A 382 -20.81 -29.67 9.88
N PRO A 383 -21.87 -30.42 9.53
CA PRO A 383 -21.78 -31.84 9.20
C PRO A 383 -20.76 -32.15 8.08
N LEU A 384 -20.58 -31.21 7.15
CA LEU A 384 -19.58 -31.31 6.09
C LEU A 384 -18.99 -29.92 5.84
N GLU A 385 -17.66 -29.84 5.78
CA GLU A 385 -16.90 -28.62 5.51
C GLU A 385 -16.24 -28.69 4.12
N GLY A 386 -15.78 -27.55 3.60
CA GLY A 386 -15.22 -27.40 2.26
C GLY A 386 -13.83 -28.01 2.04
N ASP A 387 -13.17 -28.50 3.09
CA ASP A 387 -11.88 -29.22 3.04
C ASP A 387 -11.94 -30.53 2.22
N VAL A 388 -13.15 -31.06 2.03
CA VAL A 388 -13.37 -32.26 1.21
C VAL A 388 -13.48 -31.98 -0.28
N ILE A 389 -13.54 -30.70 -0.72
CA ILE A 389 -13.67 -30.33 -2.13
C ILE A 389 -12.31 -30.42 -2.81
N THR A 390 -12.26 -31.16 -3.92
CA THR A 390 -11.03 -31.38 -4.70
C THR A 390 -10.99 -30.51 -5.97
N ASP A 391 -12.14 -30.22 -6.58
CA ASP A 391 -12.26 -29.36 -7.75
C ASP A 391 -13.60 -28.61 -7.76
N ALA A 392 -13.62 -27.43 -8.35
CA ALA A 392 -14.82 -26.63 -8.59
C ALA A 392 -14.71 -25.89 -9.92
N LYS A 393 -15.80 -25.87 -10.68
CA LYS A 393 -15.87 -25.24 -12.01
C LYS A 393 -17.18 -24.49 -12.17
N ASP A 394 -17.10 -23.36 -12.87
CA ASP A 394 -18.27 -22.65 -13.36
C ASP A 394 -18.82 -23.36 -14.60
N GLU A 395 -20.09 -23.74 -14.55
CA GLU A 395 -20.81 -24.46 -15.60
C GLU A 395 -22.23 -23.90 -15.72
N TYR A 396 -23.00 -24.42 -16.67
CA TYR A 396 -24.42 -24.12 -16.83
C TYR A 396 -25.25 -25.36 -16.50
N ASP A 397 -26.33 -25.16 -15.77
CA ASP A 397 -27.28 -26.21 -15.44
C ASP A 397 -28.13 -26.65 -16.67
N GLN A 398 -29.01 -27.64 -16.46
CA GLN A 398 -29.92 -28.17 -17.51
C GLN A 398 -30.87 -27.08 -18.07
N PHE A 399 -31.07 -25.97 -17.38
CA PHE A 399 -31.91 -24.85 -17.77
C PHE A 399 -31.08 -23.66 -18.31
N ASN A 400 -29.82 -23.90 -18.63
CA ASN A 400 -28.85 -22.87 -19.10
C ASN A 400 -28.67 -21.71 -18.12
N LYS A 401 -28.81 -21.97 -16.81
CA LYS A 401 -28.48 -21.01 -15.74
C LYS A 401 -27.08 -21.27 -15.22
N PRO A 402 -26.30 -20.21 -14.92
CA PRO A 402 -24.96 -20.35 -14.34
C PRO A 402 -25.00 -21.10 -13.00
N CYS A 403 -24.13 -22.08 -12.81
CA CYS A 403 -24.00 -22.88 -11.61
C CYS A 403 -22.50 -23.18 -11.34
N VAL A 404 -22.18 -23.64 -10.13
CA VAL A 404 -20.86 -24.14 -9.79
C VAL A 404 -20.90 -25.63 -9.59
N SER A 405 -20.22 -26.37 -10.45
CA SER A 405 -20.02 -27.82 -10.31
C SER A 405 -18.85 -28.08 -9.36
N MET A 406 -19.00 -28.96 -8.38
CA MET A 406 -17.97 -29.31 -7.42
C MET A 406 -17.78 -30.81 -7.31
N SER A 407 -16.52 -31.21 -7.07
CA SER A 407 -16.13 -32.61 -6.85
C SER A 407 -15.51 -32.75 -5.46
N MET A 408 -15.86 -33.83 -4.78
CA MET A 408 -15.36 -34.12 -3.43
C MET A 408 -14.38 -35.31 -3.43
N ASN A 409 -13.53 -35.37 -2.41
CA ASN A 409 -12.70 -36.56 -2.17
C ASN A 409 -13.55 -37.73 -1.68
N THR A 410 -12.93 -38.90 -1.54
CA THR A 410 -13.63 -40.15 -1.18
C THR A 410 -14.34 -40.10 0.20
N ASP A 411 -13.76 -39.40 1.17
CA ASP A 411 -14.35 -39.23 2.50
C ASP A 411 -15.54 -38.27 2.45
N GLY A 412 -15.35 -37.12 1.74
CA GLY A 412 -16.43 -36.16 1.48
C GLY A 412 -17.60 -36.78 0.75
N ALA A 413 -17.34 -37.56 -0.29
CA ALA A 413 -18.40 -38.27 -1.04
C ALA A 413 -19.23 -39.22 -0.13
N ARG A 414 -18.58 -39.92 0.78
CA ARG A 414 -19.29 -40.78 1.75
C ARG A 414 -20.15 -39.97 2.71
N ARG A 415 -19.60 -38.92 3.32
CA ARG A 415 -20.36 -38.05 4.23
C ARG A 415 -21.49 -37.33 3.51
N TRP A 416 -21.25 -36.88 2.29
CA TRP A 416 -22.26 -36.23 1.45
C TRP A 416 -23.42 -37.18 1.11
N ALA A 417 -23.11 -38.44 0.77
CA ALA A 417 -24.15 -39.45 0.51
C ALA A 417 -25.02 -39.66 1.77
N VAL A 418 -24.45 -39.76 2.95
CA VAL A 418 -25.20 -39.90 4.21
C VAL A 418 -26.04 -38.64 4.49
N LEU A 419 -25.45 -37.46 4.34
CA LEU A 419 -26.14 -36.17 4.57
C LEU A 419 -27.33 -35.99 3.63
N THR A 420 -27.14 -36.24 2.33
CA THR A 420 -28.21 -36.14 1.33
C THR A 420 -29.29 -37.21 1.53
N LYS A 421 -28.92 -38.45 1.89
CA LYS A 421 -29.87 -39.52 2.20
C LYS A 421 -30.82 -39.17 3.36
N ASN A 422 -30.26 -38.60 4.44
CA ASN A 422 -31.02 -38.20 5.64
C ASN A 422 -31.92 -36.99 5.42
N ASN A 423 -31.67 -36.20 4.37
CA ASN A 423 -32.35 -34.92 4.07
C ASN A 423 -33.14 -34.97 2.74
N VAL A 424 -33.52 -36.15 2.24
CA VAL A 424 -34.36 -36.24 1.03
C VAL A 424 -35.70 -35.52 1.25
N GLY A 425 -36.06 -34.59 0.35
CA GLY A 425 -37.25 -33.73 0.45
C GLY A 425 -37.05 -32.47 1.35
N LYS A 426 -35.89 -32.33 1.99
CA LYS A 426 -35.52 -31.13 2.76
C LYS A 426 -34.42 -30.33 2.06
N ALA A 427 -34.22 -29.09 2.47
CA ALA A 427 -33.16 -28.27 1.94
C ALA A 427 -31.85 -28.53 2.71
N ILE A 428 -30.70 -28.47 2.02
CA ILE A 428 -29.38 -28.37 2.62
C ILE A 428 -28.84 -26.97 2.30
N ALA A 429 -28.54 -26.19 3.35
CA ALA A 429 -27.97 -24.85 3.18
C ALA A 429 -26.48 -24.95 2.87
N ILE A 430 -26.07 -24.29 1.79
CA ILE A 430 -24.68 -24.09 1.39
C ILE A 430 -24.25 -22.71 1.91
N VAL A 431 -23.45 -22.74 2.96
CA VAL A 431 -22.98 -21.54 3.66
C VAL A 431 -21.52 -21.28 3.31
N LEU A 432 -21.19 -20.07 2.94
CA LEU A 432 -19.82 -19.66 2.71
C LEU A 432 -19.55 -18.39 3.55
N ASP A 433 -18.51 -18.45 4.38
CA ASP A 433 -18.11 -17.33 5.25
C ASP A 433 -19.25 -16.79 6.12
N GLY A 434 -20.15 -17.67 6.57
CA GLY A 434 -21.25 -17.31 7.46
C GLY A 434 -22.55 -16.89 6.78
N TYR A 435 -22.58 -16.70 5.47
CA TYR A 435 -23.77 -16.36 4.68
C TYR A 435 -24.26 -17.52 3.85
N VAL A 436 -25.60 -17.64 3.72
CA VAL A 436 -26.22 -18.67 2.89
C VAL A 436 -26.19 -18.24 1.42
N TYR A 437 -25.48 -19.00 0.60
CA TYR A 437 -25.42 -18.80 -0.85
C TYR A 437 -26.59 -19.44 -1.57
N SER A 438 -27.00 -20.60 -1.10
CA SER A 438 -28.11 -21.35 -1.67
C SER A 438 -28.60 -22.42 -0.68
N ALA A 439 -29.86 -22.79 -0.74
CA ALA A 439 -30.46 -23.89 0.05
C ALA A 439 -31.32 -24.79 -0.83
N PRO A 440 -30.69 -25.56 -1.75
CA PRO A 440 -31.43 -26.43 -2.66
C PRO A 440 -32.08 -27.60 -1.92
N ASN A 441 -33.26 -28.01 -2.38
CA ASN A 441 -33.92 -29.24 -1.91
C ASN A 441 -33.20 -30.49 -2.44
N VAL A 442 -33.04 -31.47 -1.58
CA VAL A 442 -32.42 -32.76 -1.92
C VAL A 442 -33.45 -33.68 -2.57
N ASN A 443 -33.25 -34.01 -3.84
CA ASN A 443 -34.13 -34.89 -4.60
C ASN A 443 -33.86 -36.38 -4.36
N GLY A 444 -32.65 -36.73 -3.89
CA GLY A 444 -32.23 -38.09 -3.62
C GLY A 444 -30.81 -38.20 -3.07
N GLU A 445 -30.41 -39.43 -2.71
CA GLU A 445 -29.04 -39.71 -2.24
C GLU A 445 -28.02 -39.46 -3.36
N ILE A 446 -26.92 -38.68 -3.05
CA ILE A 446 -25.87 -38.37 -4.01
C ILE A 446 -24.59 -39.13 -3.60
N THR A 447 -24.34 -40.28 -4.24
CA THR A 447 -23.24 -41.21 -3.89
C THR A 447 -21.90 -40.88 -4.58
N GLY A 448 -21.94 -40.12 -5.71
CA GLY A 448 -20.76 -39.90 -6.57
C GLY A 448 -19.83 -38.77 -6.13
N GLY A 449 -20.15 -38.02 -5.06
CA GLY A 449 -19.35 -36.87 -4.62
C GLY A 449 -19.31 -35.69 -5.61
N HIS A 450 -20.13 -35.70 -6.65
CA HIS A 450 -20.31 -34.58 -7.58
C HIS A 450 -21.62 -33.88 -7.26
N SER A 451 -21.58 -32.57 -7.14
CA SER A 451 -22.74 -31.73 -6.83
C SER A 451 -22.65 -30.38 -7.50
N GLN A 452 -23.81 -29.77 -7.72
CA GLN A 452 -23.91 -28.45 -8.31
C GLN A 452 -24.52 -27.47 -7.30
N ILE A 453 -23.85 -26.31 -7.13
CA ILE A 453 -24.39 -25.18 -6.38
C ILE A 453 -25.19 -24.34 -7.38
N THR A 454 -26.52 -24.45 -7.26
CA THR A 454 -27.47 -23.72 -8.11
C THR A 454 -28.08 -22.56 -7.34
N GLY A 455 -28.43 -21.50 -8.06
CA GLY A 455 -29.05 -20.31 -7.49
C GLY A 455 -29.26 -19.25 -8.58
N ASN A 456 -29.74 -18.07 -8.21
CA ASN A 456 -29.86 -16.97 -9.14
C ASN A 456 -28.50 -16.24 -9.29
N PHE A 457 -27.53 -16.93 -9.93
CA PHE A 457 -26.16 -16.42 -10.09
C PHE A 457 -25.96 -15.74 -11.43
N THR A 458 -25.05 -14.76 -11.48
CA THR A 458 -24.49 -14.27 -12.75
C THR A 458 -23.25 -15.12 -13.11
N PRO A 459 -22.81 -15.17 -14.37
CA PRO A 459 -21.60 -15.91 -14.77
C PRO A 459 -20.35 -15.47 -14.00
N GLU A 460 -20.23 -14.17 -13.68
CA GLU A 460 -19.11 -13.61 -12.92
C GLU A 460 -19.10 -14.16 -11.49
N VAL A 461 -20.26 -14.23 -10.84
CA VAL A 461 -20.40 -14.75 -9.46
C VAL A 461 -20.08 -16.24 -9.41
N THR A 462 -20.49 -17.04 -10.40
CA THR A 462 -20.15 -18.47 -10.44
C THR A 462 -18.67 -18.70 -10.67
N LYS A 463 -18.05 -17.91 -11.53
CA LYS A 463 -16.60 -17.94 -11.77
C LYS A 463 -15.80 -17.60 -10.51
N ASP A 464 -16.18 -16.55 -9.80
CA ASP A 464 -15.52 -16.16 -8.54
C ASP A 464 -15.70 -17.23 -7.46
N LEU A 465 -16.92 -17.74 -7.30
CA LEU A 465 -17.21 -18.80 -6.34
C LEU A 465 -16.42 -20.08 -6.65
N ALA A 466 -16.36 -20.51 -7.91
CA ALA A 466 -15.56 -21.65 -8.33
C ALA A 466 -14.06 -21.44 -8.03
N ASN A 467 -13.53 -20.24 -8.30
CA ASN A 467 -12.15 -19.89 -8.03
C ASN A 467 -11.84 -19.90 -6.51
N VAL A 468 -12.73 -19.35 -5.70
CA VAL A 468 -12.59 -19.34 -4.23
C VAL A 468 -12.59 -20.76 -3.67
N LEU A 469 -13.55 -21.60 -4.09
CA LEU A 469 -13.65 -22.99 -3.66
C LEU A 469 -12.44 -23.83 -4.06
N LYS A 470 -11.96 -23.65 -5.30
CA LYS A 470 -10.78 -24.35 -5.82
C LYS A 470 -9.46 -23.88 -5.18
N SER A 471 -9.40 -22.65 -4.66
CA SER A 471 -8.24 -22.12 -3.97
C SER A 471 -8.07 -22.66 -2.54
N GLY A 472 -9.15 -23.23 -1.98
CA GLY A 472 -9.17 -23.78 -0.65
C GLY A 472 -9.44 -22.78 0.48
N LYS A 473 -9.69 -23.32 1.68
CA LYS A 473 -9.98 -22.59 2.91
C LYS A 473 -8.73 -21.92 3.46
N MET A 474 -8.83 -20.66 3.84
CA MET A 474 -7.79 -20.02 4.66
C MET A 474 -7.86 -20.51 6.10
N PRO A 475 -6.71 -20.75 6.74
CA PRO A 475 -6.66 -21.16 8.16
C PRO A 475 -7.30 -20.16 9.12
N ALA A 476 -7.25 -18.87 8.76
CA ALA A 476 -7.89 -17.78 9.47
C ALA A 476 -8.33 -16.68 8.49
N PRO A 477 -9.36 -15.88 8.83
CA PRO A 477 -9.77 -14.75 8.01
C PRO A 477 -8.65 -13.71 7.96
N ALA A 478 -8.55 -13.01 6.83
CA ALA A 478 -7.66 -11.88 6.67
C ALA A 478 -8.48 -10.58 6.70
N ARG A 479 -7.97 -9.57 7.39
CA ARG A 479 -8.57 -8.23 7.43
C ARG A 479 -7.71 -7.24 6.68
N ILE A 480 -8.34 -6.24 6.05
CA ILE A 480 -7.64 -5.16 5.39
C ILE A 480 -7.27 -4.10 6.44
N VAL A 481 -5.96 -3.94 6.68
CA VAL A 481 -5.41 -2.95 7.63
C VAL A 481 -4.93 -1.69 6.95
N GLN A 482 -4.63 -1.76 5.66
CA GLN A 482 -4.37 -0.61 4.79
C GLN A 482 -4.98 -0.89 3.42
N GLU A 483 -5.54 0.14 2.81
CA GLU A 483 -6.12 0.08 1.48
C GLU A 483 -5.87 1.40 0.75
N ASP A 484 -5.40 1.28 -0.50
CA ASP A 484 -5.21 2.40 -1.40
C ASP A 484 -5.90 2.07 -2.73
N ILE A 485 -6.89 2.86 -3.12
CA ILE A 485 -7.61 2.71 -4.40
C ILE A 485 -7.39 3.97 -5.22
N VAL A 486 -6.91 3.80 -6.44
CA VAL A 486 -6.64 4.89 -7.39
C VAL A 486 -7.41 4.63 -8.66
N GLY A 487 -8.21 5.62 -9.08
CA GLY A 487 -8.95 5.54 -10.34
C GLY A 487 -8.01 5.60 -11.56
N PRO A 488 -8.32 4.90 -12.66
CA PRO A 488 -7.49 4.87 -13.87
C PRO A 488 -7.24 6.24 -14.48
N SER A 489 -8.19 7.14 -14.37
CA SER A 489 -8.10 8.50 -14.89
C SER A 489 -7.02 9.34 -14.18
N LEU A 490 -6.89 9.18 -12.86
CA LEU A 490 -5.83 9.84 -12.08
C LEU A 490 -4.45 9.27 -12.44
N GLY A 491 -4.38 7.94 -12.65
CA GLY A 491 -3.16 7.27 -13.10
C GLY A 491 -2.68 7.80 -14.45
N GLN A 492 -3.57 7.94 -15.43
CA GLN A 492 -3.23 8.47 -16.76
C GLN A 492 -2.75 9.92 -16.71
N GLU A 493 -3.35 10.75 -15.87
CA GLU A 493 -2.90 12.13 -15.66
C GLU A 493 -1.50 12.17 -15.06
N SER A 494 -1.24 11.35 -14.05
CA SER A 494 0.07 11.19 -13.42
C SER A 494 1.15 10.74 -14.40
N ILE A 495 0.83 9.77 -15.30
CA ILE A 495 1.74 9.36 -16.38
C ILE A 495 2.11 10.55 -17.28
N ASN A 496 1.11 11.30 -17.74
CA ASN A 496 1.35 12.43 -18.67
C ASN A 496 2.22 13.50 -17.99
N GLN A 497 1.92 13.88 -16.76
CA GLN A 497 2.71 14.85 -15.98
C GLN A 497 4.13 14.34 -15.72
N GLY A 498 4.30 13.06 -15.37
CA GLY A 498 5.59 12.41 -15.16
C GLY A 498 6.45 12.38 -16.42
N ILE A 499 5.88 11.97 -17.57
CA ILE A 499 6.60 11.94 -18.85
C ILE A 499 6.97 13.35 -19.32
N ILE A 500 6.08 14.32 -19.22
CA ILE A 500 6.36 15.71 -19.61
C ILE A 500 7.51 16.26 -18.75
N SER A 501 7.44 16.10 -17.42
CA SER A 501 8.50 16.57 -16.52
C SER A 501 9.84 15.91 -16.82
N PHE A 502 9.84 14.61 -17.12
CA PHE A 502 11.02 13.87 -17.51
C PHE A 502 11.65 14.38 -18.80
N VAL A 503 10.85 14.52 -19.87
CA VAL A 503 11.35 14.97 -21.19
C VAL A 503 11.90 16.38 -21.10
N VAL A 504 11.21 17.31 -20.42
CA VAL A 504 11.67 18.68 -20.23
C VAL A 504 12.95 18.72 -19.41
N ALA A 505 13.03 17.97 -18.30
CA ALA A 505 14.24 17.85 -17.50
C ALA A 505 15.43 17.34 -18.31
N LEU A 506 15.22 16.28 -19.10
CA LEU A 506 16.24 15.69 -19.96
C LEU A 506 16.76 16.70 -20.98
N ILE A 507 15.87 17.41 -21.68
CA ILE A 507 16.24 18.42 -22.68
C ILE A 507 17.04 19.56 -22.03
N LEU A 508 16.55 20.12 -20.90
CA LEU A 508 17.24 21.19 -20.20
C LEU A 508 18.63 20.76 -19.71
N LEU A 509 18.76 19.53 -19.21
CA LEU A 509 20.02 18.99 -18.76
C LEU A 509 21.00 18.79 -19.93
N MET A 510 20.50 18.31 -21.09
CA MET A 510 21.30 18.16 -22.31
C MET A 510 21.80 19.52 -22.83
N ILE A 511 20.97 20.55 -22.79
CA ILE A 511 21.35 21.91 -23.14
C ILE A 511 22.39 22.45 -22.15
N TYR A 512 22.18 22.23 -20.84
CA TYR A 512 23.12 22.65 -19.80
C TYR A 512 24.52 22.05 -20.02
N MET A 513 24.61 20.72 -20.29
CA MET A 513 25.88 20.04 -20.52
C MET A 513 26.62 20.59 -21.74
N CYS A 514 25.93 20.85 -22.85
CA CYS A 514 26.52 21.47 -24.04
C CYS A 514 26.94 22.92 -23.77
N ALA A 515 26.17 23.68 -23.01
CA ALA A 515 26.46 25.09 -22.68
C ALA A 515 27.68 25.21 -21.74
N MET A 516 27.87 24.27 -20.83
CA MET A 516 28.97 24.31 -19.82
C MET A 516 30.28 23.72 -20.36
N TYR A 517 30.25 22.58 -21.06
CA TYR A 517 31.44 21.81 -21.44
C TYR A 517 31.76 21.81 -22.93
N GLY A 518 30.93 22.44 -23.75
CA GLY A 518 31.08 22.51 -25.21
C GLY A 518 30.32 21.39 -25.94
N LEU A 519 30.19 21.54 -27.24
CA LEU A 519 29.31 20.68 -28.04
C LEU A 519 29.76 19.21 -28.01
N ILE A 520 31.04 18.88 -28.22
CA ILE A 520 31.50 17.49 -28.31
C ILE A 520 31.47 16.82 -26.93
N PRO A 521 32.09 17.36 -25.86
CA PRO A 521 31.97 16.74 -24.54
C PRO A 521 30.52 16.69 -24.03
N GLY A 522 29.74 17.74 -24.29
CA GLY A 522 28.31 17.75 -23.94
C GLY A 522 27.53 16.65 -24.65
N MET A 523 27.74 16.44 -25.95
CA MET A 523 27.07 15.38 -26.70
C MET A 523 27.48 13.96 -26.25
N VAL A 524 28.75 13.75 -25.88
CA VAL A 524 29.19 12.46 -25.33
C VAL A 524 28.50 12.18 -23.99
N ALA A 525 28.41 13.17 -23.11
CA ALA A 525 27.68 13.04 -21.84
C ALA A 525 26.18 12.82 -22.08
N ASN A 526 25.57 13.53 -23.04
CA ASN A 526 24.16 13.37 -23.38
C ASN A 526 23.86 11.96 -23.97
N CYS A 527 24.75 11.42 -24.81
CA CYS A 527 24.62 10.04 -25.27
C CYS A 527 24.70 9.04 -24.11
N ALA A 528 25.62 9.26 -23.17
CA ALA A 528 25.72 8.40 -21.98
C ALA A 528 24.45 8.49 -21.12
N LEU A 529 23.83 9.66 -21.02
CA LEU A 529 22.58 9.90 -20.30
C LEU A 529 21.41 9.13 -20.93
N VAL A 530 21.26 9.20 -22.26
CA VAL A 530 20.21 8.47 -22.98
C VAL A 530 20.43 6.94 -22.85
N VAL A 531 21.67 6.48 -22.96
CA VAL A 531 22.01 5.05 -22.78
C VAL A 531 21.77 4.60 -21.34
N ASN A 532 22.06 5.46 -20.34
CA ASN A 532 21.74 5.19 -18.94
C ASN A 532 20.24 4.98 -18.74
N PHE A 533 19.41 5.86 -19.26
CA PHE A 533 17.96 5.74 -19.20
C PHE A 533 17.47 4.44 -19.85
N PHE A 534 17.98 4.13 -21.06
CA PHE A 534 17.64 2.90 -21.76
C PHE A 534 18.01 1.64 -20.94
N PHE A 535 19.20 1.60 -20.34
CA PHE A 535 19.61 0.48 -19.49
C PHE A 535 18.77 0.39 -18.22
N THR A 536 18.46 1.52 -17.59
CA THR A 536 17.62 1.55 -16.38
C THR A 536 16.24 0.96 -16.65
N LEU A 537 15.58 1.37 -17.74
CA LEU A 537 14.29 0.80 -18.15
C LEU A 537 14.39 -0.69 -18.50
N GLY A 538 15.42 -1.09 -19.28
CA GLY A 538 15.60 -2.47 -19.68
C GLY A 538 15.87 -3.42 -18.52
N ILE A 539 16.68 -2.99 -17.55
CA ILE A 539 16.95 -3.76 -16.32
C ILE A 539 15.71 -3.82 -15.45
N LEU A 540 15.00 -2.69 -15.26
CA LEU A 540 13.75 -2.65 -14.49
C LEU A 540 12.73 -3.66 -15.04
N THR A 541 12.56 -3.68 -16.37
CA THR A 541 11.66 -4.63 -17.05
C THR A 541 12.13 -6.08 -16.87
N SER A 542 13.44 -6.34 -16.94
CA SER A 542 13.98 -7.69 -16.78
C SER A 542 13.76 -8.27 -15.37
N PHE A 543 13.69 -7.42 -14.36
CA PHE A 543 13.36 -7.81 -12.98
C PHE A 543 11.85 -7.81 -12.70
N GLN A 544 11.01 -7.50 -13.69
CA GLN A 544 9.56 -7.38 -13.55
C GLN A 544 9.15 -6.40 -12.42
N ALA A 545 9.99 -5.39 -12.17
CA ALA A 545 9.71 -4.39 -11.16
C ALA A 545 8.70 -3.37 -11.70
N ALA A 546 7.68 -3.05 -10.90
CA ALA A 546 6.66 -2.09 -11.28
C ALA A 546 7.22 -0.66 -11.26
N LEU A 547 6.96 0.08 -12.33
CA LEU A 547 7.26 1.51 -12.43
C LEU A 547 6.12 2.30 -11.74
N THR A 548 6.43 2.96 -10.62
CA THR A 548 5.52 3.82 -9.87
C THR A 548 5.78 5.30 -10.19
N MET A 549 4.88 6.22 -9.78
CA MET A 549 5.10 7.66 -9.92
C MET A 549 6.36 8.11 -9.15
N SER A 550 6.55 7.61 -7.94
CA SER A 550 7.79 7.81 -7.19
C SER A 550 9.00 7.17 -7.87
N GLY A 551 8.83 6.01 -8.55
CA GLY A 551 9.85 5.38 -9.36
C GLY A 551 10.27 6.25 -10.56
N ILE A 552 9.33 6.93 -11.23
CA ILE A 552 9.65 7.94 -12.25
C ILE A 552 10.46 9.07 -11.63
N ALA A 553 10.05 9.61 -10.48
CA ALA A 553 10.83 10.63 -9.78
C ALA A 553 12.26 10.14 -9.44
N GLY A 554 12.42 8.88 -9.02
CA GLY A 554 13.73 8.23 -8.80
C GLY A 554 14.58 8.15 -10.07
N MET A 555 13.97 7.78 -11.21
CA MET A 555 14.66 7.78 -12.50
C MET A 555 15.09 9.19 -12.92
N VAL A 556 14.20 10.18 -12.80
CA VAL A 556 14.51 11.57 -13.16
C VAL A 556 15.62 12.14 -12.28
N LEU A 557 15.59 11.82 -10.99
CA LEU A 557 16.68 12.19 -10.07
C LEU A 557 17.99 11.48 -10.42
N SER A 558 17.94 10.20 -10.79
CA SER A 558 19.14 9.47 -11.20
C SER A 558 19.79 10.06 -12.46
N LEU A 559 19.02 10.73 -13.35
CA LEU A 559 19.58 11.48 -14.47
C LEU A 559 20.42 12.67 -13.99
N GLY A 560 19.95 13.40 -12.99
CA GLY A 560 20.74 14.50 -12.38
C GLY A 560 22.06 14.00 -11.80
N MET A 561 22.03 12.87 -11.10
CA MET A 561 23.23 12.22 -10.55
C MET A 561 24.11 11.57 -11.62
N ALA A 562 23.53 11.12 -12.74
CA ALA A 562 24.30 10.53 -13.85
C ALA A 562 25.19 11.56 -14.53
N VAL A 563 24.77 12.80 -14.56
CA VAL A 563 25.58 13.91 -15.09
C VAL A 563 26.73 14.25 -14.14
N ASP A 564 26.56 14.12 -12.83
CA ASP A 564 27.58 14.45 -11.82
C ASP A 564 28.92 13.72 -12.05
N ALA A 565 28.87 12.44 -12.37
CA ALA A 565 30.08 11.67 -12.69
C ALA A 565 30.83 12.23 -13.92
N ASN A 566 30.10 12.65 -14.96
CA ASN A 566 30.69 13.30 -16.14
C ASN A 566 31.23 14.70 -15.82
N VAL A 567 30.51 15.50 -15.03
CA VAL A 567 30.96 16.80 -14.53
C VAL A 567 32.28 16.67 -13.81
N LEU A 568 32.40 15.68 -12.95
CA LEU A 568 33.60 15.40 -12.15
C LEU A 568 34.80 15.07 -13.04
N ILE A 569 34.62 14.17 -14.01
CA ILE A 569 35.66 13.81 -14.99
C ILE A 569 36.09 15.03 -15.81
N TYR A 570 35.13 15.85 -16.27
CA TYR A 570 35.42 17.01 -17.09
C TYR A 570 36.10 18.14 -16.32
N GLU A 571 35.66 18.44 -15.08
CA GLU A 571 36.33 19.43 -14.26
C GLU A 571 37.79 19.00 -13.91
N ARG A 572 38.02 17.72 -13.62
CA ARG A 572 39.37 17.20 -13.40
C ARG A 572 40.20 17.26 -14.69
N THR A 573 39.63 16.92 -15.84
CA THR A 573 40.29 17.06 -17.13
C THR A 573 40.65 18.51 -17.44
N LYS A 574 39.79 19.49 -17.09
CA LYS A 574 40.10 20.93 -17.20
C LYS A 574 41.28 21.36 -16.32
N GLU A 575 41.38 20.82 -15.11
CA GLU A 575 42.54 21.07 -14.23
C GLU A 575 43.85 20.59 -14.86
N GLU A 576 43.85 19.36 -15.40
CA GLU A 576 45.02 18.76 -16.04
C GLU A 576 45.42 19.47 -17.36
N LEU A 577 44.42 19.97 -18.14
CA LEU A 577 44.66 20.79 -19.33
C LEU A 577 45.27 22.14 -18.96
N ARG A 578 44.82 22.78 -17.85
CA ARG A 578 45.40 24.05 -17.33
C ARG A 578 46.82 23.82 -16.84
N ALA A 579 47.14 22.61 -16.37
CA ALA A 579 48.52 22.23 -16.02
C ALA A 579 49.42 21.99 -17.25
N GLY A 580 48.92 22.17 -18.47
CA GLY A 580 49.70 22.08 -19.70
C GLY A 580 49.81 20.68 -20.34
N LYS A 581 49.02 19.71 -19.86
CA LYS A 581 48.98 18.35 -20.47
C LYS A 581 48.24 18.32 -21.80
N THR A 582 48.62 17.39 -22.64
CA THR A 582 47.86 17.14 -23.90
C THR A 582 46.47 16.59 -23.58
N VAL A 583 45.49 16.83 -24.45
CA VAL A 583 44.08 16.43 -24.26
C VAL A 583 43.98 14.94 -23.95
N LYS A 584 44.75 14.10 -24.64
CA LYS A 584 44.76 12.65 -24.42
C LYS A 584 45.28 12.25 -23.03
N ALA A 585 46.36 12.88 -22.56
CA ALA A 585 46.91 12.65 -21.22
C ALA A 585 45.98 13.24 -20.14
N ALA A 586 45.51 14.47 -20.33
CA ALA A 586 44.62 15.16 -19.41
C ALA A 586 43.31 14.41 -19.19
N LEU A 587 42.75 13.84 -20.25
CA LEU A 587 41.54 13.01 -20.15
C LEU A 587 41.81 11.67 -19.46
N ALA A 588 42.92 10.99 -19.77
CA ALA A 588 43.31 9.75 -19.09
C ALA A 588 43.49 9.93 -17.58
N ASP A 589 44.16 11.01 -17.18
CA ASP A 589 44.39 11.39 -15.78
C ASP A 589 43.07 11.85 -15.14
N GLY A 590 42.21 12.58 -15.86
CA GLY A 590 40.88 12.98 -15.42
C GLY A 590 40.01 11.79 -15.02
N TYR A 591 39.95 10.76 -15.86
CA TYR A 591 39.24 9.50 -15.52
C TYR A 591 39.88 8.76 -14.35
N SER A 592 41.19 8.70 -14.25
CA SER A 592 41.92 7.98 -13.20
C SER A 592 41.75 8.65 -11.85
N ASN A 593 41.93 9.99 -11.80
CA ASN A 593 41.88 10.75 -10.58
C ASN A 593 40.44 10.97 -10.06
N ALA A 594 39.44 11.01 -10.98
CA ALA A 594 38.04 11.13 -10.61
C ALA A 594 37.41 9.80 -10.15
N PHE A 595 37.98 8.65 -10.54
CA PHE A 595 37.38 7.33 -10.32
C PHE A 595 37.03 7.06 -8.85
N SER A 596 37.97 7.31 -7.94
CA SER A 596 37.78 7.06 -6.50
C SER A 596 36.60 7.89 -5.94
N ALA A 597 36.56 9.17 -6.27
CA ALA A 597 35.49 10.05 -5.78
C ALA A 597 34.12 9.68 -6.39
N ILE A 598 34.06 9.29 -7.67
CA ILE A 598 32.83 8.81 -8.32
C ILE A 598 32.34 7.50 -7.68
N PHE A 599 33.25 6.58 -7.41
CA PHE A 599 32.90 5.31 -6.77
C PHE A 599 32.34 5.52 -5.36
N ASP A 600 33.03 6.31 -4.55
CA ASP A 600 32.63 6.61 -3.17
C ASP A 600 31.26 7.32 -3.10
N SER A 601 31.02 8.28 -3.99
CA SER A 601 29.77 9.00 -4.13
C SER A 601 28.59 8.08 -4.48
N ASN A 602 28.77 7.25 -5.51
CA ASN A 602 27.72 6.31 -5.92
C ASN A 602 27.47 5.26 -4.84
N LEU A 603 28.52 4.76 -4.16
CA LEU A 603 28.38 3.77 -3.10
C LEU A 603 27.60 4.32 -1.90
N THR A 604 27.84 5.57 -1.49
CA THR A 604 27.06 6.22 -0.41
C THR A 604 25.60 6.39 -0.78
N SER A 605 25.31 6.75 -2.03
CA SER A 605 23.94 6.86 -2.53
C SER A 605 23.25 5.49 -2.66
N ILE A 606 23.99 4.43 -2.99
CA ILE A 606 23.47 3.05 -3.00
C ILE A 606 23.17 2.58 -1.57
N ILE A 607 24.02 2.89 -0.57
CA ILE A 607 23.75 2.56 0.84
C ILE A 607 22.43 3.17 1.30
N THR A 608 22.18 4.46 1.00
CA THR A 608 20.89 5.07 1.32
C THR A 608 19.74 4.48 0.53
N GLY A 609 19.95 4.11 -0.74
CA GLY A 609 18.97 3.39 -1.55
C GLY A 609 18.62 2.02 -0.98
N ILE A 610 19.58 1.25 -0.48
CA ILE A 610 19.35 -0.04 0.18
C ILE A 610 18.55 0.14 1.48
N ILE A 611 18.86 1.15 2.28
CA ILE A 611 18.10 1.47 3.49
C ILE A 611 16.66 1.82 3.14
N LEU A 612 16.46 2.64 2.10
CA LEU A 612 15.13 2.96 1.57
C LEU A 612 14.38 1.74 1.06
N PHE A 613 15.06 0.82 0.38
CA PHE A 613 14.46 -0.41 -0.11
C PHE A 613 14.01 -1.34 1.03
N TYR A 614 14.78 -1.41 2.10
CA TYR A 614 14.48 -2.26 3.25
C TYR A 614 13.36 -1.69 4.13
N PHE A 615 13.43 -0.40 4.48
CA PHE A 615 12.44 0.25 5.36
C PHE A 615 11.23 0.81 4.60
N GLY A 616 11.31 1.00 3.28
CA GLY A 616 10.24 1.53 2.45
C GLY A 616 9.22 0.48 2.07
N THR A 617 7.98 0.90 1.91
CA THR A 617 6.85 0.08 1.42
C THR A 617 6.31 0.69 0.12
N GLY A 618 5.61 -0.13 -0.69
CA GLY A 618 4.90 0.33 -1.90
C GLY A 618 5.70 1.31 -2.78
N PRO A 619 5.22 2.56 -2.93
CA PRO A 619 5.84 3.58 -3.79
C PRO A 619 7.30 3.89 -3.46
N ILE A 620 7.67 3.91 -2.16
CA ILE A 620 9.07 4.20 -1.75
C ILE A 620 10.02 3.10 -2.18
N ARG A 621 9.60 1.85 -2.08
CA ARG A 621 10.40 0.72 -2.53
C ARG A 621 10.63 0.75 -4.04
N GLY A 622 9.59 1.14 -4.80
CA GLY A 622 9.70 1.40 -6.24
C GLY A 622 10.71 2.52 -6.56
N PHE A 623 10.65 3.64 -5.83
CA PHE A 623 11.63 4.72 -5.91
C PHE A 623 13.06 4.23 -5.62
N ALA A 624 13.27 3.51 -4.52
CA ALA A 624 14.58 2.99 -4.13
C ALA A 624 15.16 2.05 -5.19
N THR A 625 14.33 1.17 -5.76
CA THR A 625 14.72 0.23 -6.81
C THR A 625 15.21 0.96 -8.05
N THR A 626 14.42 1.94 -8.55
CA THR A 626 14.79 2.72 -9.73
C THR A 626 16.04 3.58 -9.49
N LEU A 627 16.18 4.13 -8.28
CA LEU A 627 17.34 4.91 -7.87
C LEU A 627 18.62 4.04 -7.88
N ILE A 628 18.61 2.87 -7.24
CA ILE A 628 19.76 1.95 -7.18
C ILE A 628 20.16 1.50 -8.59
N ILE A 629 19.20 1.05 -9.40
CA ILE A 629 19.45 0.63 -10.78
C ILE A 629 20.02 1.80 -11.60
N GLY A 630 19.42 3.00 -11.48
CA GLY A 630 19.84 4.21 -12.18
C GLY A 630 21.28 4.62 -11.83
N ILE A 631 21.67 4.53 -10.55
CA ILE A 631 23.03 4.83 -10.09
C ILE A 631 24.03 3.82 -10.63
N LEU A 632 23.72 2.53 -10.60
CA LEU A 632 24.59 1.47 -11.14
C LEU A 632 24.80 1.64 -12.67
N CYS A 633 23.72 1.90 -13.40
CA CYS A 633 23.78 2.18 -14.84
C CYS A 633 24.56 3.47 -15.13
N SER A 634 24.38 4.52 -14.33
CA SER A 634 25.10 5.78 -14.44
C SER A 634 26.59 5.60 -14.26
N PHE A 635 27.01 4.90 -13.22
CA PHE A 635 28.41 4.58 -12.99
C PHE A 635 29.03 3.85 -14.20
N PHE A 636 28.31 2.85 -14.73
CA PHE A 636 28.78 2.10 -15.90
C PHE A 636 28.88 2.98 -17.15
N THR A 637 27.84 3.76 -17.44
CA THR A 637 27.80 4.59 -18.66
C THR A 637 28.79 5.75 -18.60
N ALA A 638 28.86 6.48 -17.49
CA ALA A 638 29.72 7.66 -17.34
C ALA A 638 31.21 7.32 -17.24
N VAL A 639 31.59 6.21 -16.56
CA VAL A 639 33.00 5.88 -16.34
C VAL A 639 33.56 5.00 -17.47
N PHE A 640 32.79 4.01 -17.93
CA PHE A 640 33.30 3.03 -18.88
C PHE A 640 32.92 3.32 -20.33
N LEU A 641 31.65 3.61 -20.61
CA LEU A 641 31.22 3.81 -22.02
C LEU A 641 31.75 5.12 -22.60
N THR A 642 31.65 6.24 -21.87
CA THR A 642 32.18 7.54 -22.33
C THR A 642 33.68 7.46 -22.59
N ARG A 643 34.44 6.76 -21.72
CA ARG A 643 35.86 6.55 -21.90
C ARG A 643 36.17 5.78 -23.19
N ILE A 644 35.41 4.71 -23.49
CA ILE A 644 35.58 3.94 -24.73
C ILE A 644 35.33 4.81 -25.96
N VAL A 645 34.30 5.68 -25.89
CA VAL A 645 34.00 6.62 -26.98
C VAL A 645 35.16 7.58 -27.19
N TYR A 646 35.66 8.25 -26.19
CA TYR A 646 36.81 9.15 -26.30
C TYR A 646 38.06 8.46 -26.79
N GLU A 647 38.41 7.32 -26.22
CA GLU A 647 39.60 6.54 -26.67
C GLU A 647 39.47 6.08 -28.13
N HIS A 648 38.26 5.72 -28.60
CA HIS A 648 38.04 5.33 -30.00
C HIS A 648 38.33 6.46 -30.99
N PHE A 649 37.81 7.67 -30.69
CA PHE A 649 38.04 8.81 -31.60
C PHE A 649 39.45 9.38 -31.50
N MET A 650 40.04 9.43 -30.28
CA MET A 650 41.42 9.90 -30.09
C MET A 650 42.50 8.97 -30.71
N ASN A 651 42.21 7.68 -30.72
CA ASN A 651 43.11 6.72 -31.43
C ASN A 651 43.03 6.82 -32.97
N LYS A 652 42.04 7.54 -33.50
CA LYS A 652 41.90 7.92 -34.91
C LYS A 652 42.36 9.36 -35.18
N ASP A 653 43.14 9.93 -34.27
CA ASP A 653 43.64 11.30 -34.29
C ASP A 653 42.54 12.40 -34.43
N LYS A 654 41.32 12.06 -33.98
CA LYS A 654 40.19 12.98 -33.87
C LYS A 654 40.05 13.48 -32.42
N TRP A 655 39.47 14.68 -32.28
CA TRP A 655 39.19 15.32 -30.97
C TRP A 655 40.43 15.67 -30.11
N LEU A 656 41.61 15.86 -30.74
CA LEU A 656 42.83 16.20 -30.02
C LEU A 656 42.88 17.66 -29.53
N ASN A 657 41.95 18.51 -29.94
CA ASN A 657 41.89 19.95 -29.60
C ASN A 657 40.67 20.30 -28.74
N LEU A 658 40.16 19.39 -27.95
CA LEU A 658 39.01 19.64 -27.04
C LEU A 658 39.42 20.54 -25.89
N THR A 659 38.57 21.55 -25.57
CA THR A 659 38.84 22.49 -24.48
C THR A 659 38.03 22.22 -23.21
N PHE A 660 36.96 21.44 -23.28
CA PHE A 660 36.00 21.20 -22.19
C PHE A 660 35.42 22.49 -21.57
N THR A 661 35.49 23.60 -22.31
CA THR A 661 34.97 24.92 -21.90
C THR A 661 34.27 25.58 -23.04
N THR A 662 33.31 26.45 -22.72
CA THR A 662 32.62 27.35 -23.69
C THR A 662 32.91 28.80 -23.36
N GLY A 663 32.48 29.72 -24.21
CA GLY A 663 32.57 31.16 -23.90
C GLY A 663 31.93 31.57 -22.57
N ILE A 664 30.85 30.84 -22.17
CA ILE A 664 30.15 31.05 -20.90
C ILE A 664 30.94 30.52 -19.72
N SER A 665 31.45 29.26 -19.82
CA SER A 665 32.07 28.56 -18.71
C SER A 665 33.56 28.86 -18.54
N LYS A 666 34.22 29.51 -19.53
CA LYS A 666 35.67 29.74 -19.53
C LYS A 666 36.09 30.64 -18.37
N ASN A 667 35.33 31.69 -18.06
CA ASN A 667 35.64 32.66 -17.02
C ASN A 667 34.81 32.45 -15.71
N LEU A 668 33.93 31.46 -15.69
CA LEU A 668 33.05 31.19 -14.54
C LEU A 668 33.90 30.67 -13.40
N MET A 669 33.91 31.36 -12.29
CA MET A 669 34.62 30.99 -11.05
C MET A 669 36.13 30.69 -11.19
N GLN A 670 36.81 31.39 -12.12
CA GLN A 670 38.27 31.38 -12.18
C GLN A 670 38.83 32.26 -11.05
N ASN A 671 39.86 31.78 -10.33
CA ASN A 671 40.57 32.51 -9.29
C ASN A 671 39.70 33.00 -8.13
N VAL A 672 38.74 32.19 -7.72
CA VAL A 672 37.96 32.47 -6.52
C VAL A 672 38.87 32.30 -5.29
N ASN A 673 38.89 33.28 -4.43
CA ASN A 673 39.67 33.26 -3.20
C ASN A 673 38.85 33.80 -2.01
N TYR A 674 37.80 33.04 -1.67
CA TYR A 674 36.98 33.34 -0.49
C TYR A 674 37.59 32.78 0.78
N ASN A 675 37.54 33.53 1.87
CA ASN A 675 38.02 33.06 3.17
C ASN A 675 36.89 32.35 3.93
N PHE A 676 36.51 31.14 3.50
CA PHE A 676 35.46 30.33 4.13
C PHE A 676 35.79 29.98 5.59
N MET A 677 37.01 29.57 5.84
CA MET A 677 37.47 29.19 7.20
C MET A 677 37.49 30.38 8.17
N GLY A 678 37.78 31.60 7.68
CA GLY A 678 37.67 32.81 8.47
C GLY A 678 36.27 33.21 8.87
N MET A 679 35.26 32.77 8.08
CA MET A 679 33.84 32.99 8.35
C MET A 679 33.20 31.92 9.27
N MET A 680 33.93 30.90 9.71
CA MET A 680 33.45 29.74 10.48
C MET A 680 32.56 30.14 11.67
N LYS A 681 32.94 31.10 12.49
CA LYS A 681 32.16 31.55 13.64
C LYS A 681 30.83 32.18 13.22
N ARG A 682 30.83 33.00 12.16
CA ARG A 682 29.61 33.61 11.63
C ARG A 682 28.67 32.54 11.04
N SER A 683 29.22 31.58 10.30
CA SER A 683 28.46 30.45 9.75
C SER A 683 27.78 29.64 10.84
N PHE A 684 28.49 29.25 11.90
CA PHE A 684 27.91 28.52 13.03
C PHE A 684 26.81 29.33 13.75
N THR A 685 26.99 30.66 13.88
CA THR A 685 25.94 31.51 14.48
C THR A 685 24.70 31.57 13.61
N VAL A 686 24.85 31.73 12.27
CA VAL A 686 23.71 31.77 11.34
C VAL A 686 22.97 30.43 11.30
N PHE A 687 23.70 29.34 11.08
CA PHE A 687 23.08 28.01 11.07
C PHE A 687 22.48 27.64 12.44
N GLY A 688 23.14 27.97 13.53
CA GLY A 688 22.61 27.79 14.89
C GLY A 688 21.32 28.58 15.12
N ALA A 689 21.26 29.84 14.68
CA ALA A 689 20.05 30.65 14.77
C ALA A 689 18.90 30.04 13.94
N ILE A 690 19.15 29.57 12.70
CA ILE A 690 18.14 28.93 11.86
C ILE A 690 17.66 27.64 12.51
N ILE A 691 18.56 26.79 13.05
CA ILE A 691 18.20 25.56 13.78
C ILE A 691 17.30 25.89 14.96
N VAL A 692 17.64 26.92 15.76
CA VAL A 692 16.81 27.33 16.90
C VAL A 692 15.40 27.78 16.44
N ILE A 693 15.31 28.55 15.36
CA ILE A 693 14.02 28.95 14.76
C ILE A 693 13.23 27.72 14.30
N CYS A 694 13.89 26.76 13.64
CA CYS A 694 13.27 25.51 13.22
C CYS A 694 12.74 24.69 14.39
N ILE A 695 13.53 24.57 15.47
CA ILE A 695 13.12 23.87 16.70
C ILE A 695 11.95 24.58 17.37
N ILE A 696 12.00 25.90 17.48
CA ILE A 696 10.89 26.70 18.02
C ILE A 696 9.62 26.49 17.20
N SER A 697 9.71 26.57 15.86
CA SER A 697 8.59 26.30 14.97
C SER A 697 8.02 24.90 15.17
N PHE A 698 8.87 23.90 15.30
CA PHE A 698 8.47 22.51 15.54
C PHE A 698 7.65 22.37 16.84
N PHE A 699 8.05 23.03 17.93
CA PHE A 699 7.31 22.98 19.21
C PHE A 699 6.00 23.76 19.19
N PHE A 700 5.94 24.91 18.50
CA PHE A 700 4.75 25.77 18.50
C PHE A 700 3.74 25.42 17.40
N ARG A 701 4.19 25.04 16.21
CA ARG A 701 3.34 24.73 15.04
C ARG A 701 3.20 23.24 14.78
N GLY A 702 4.14 22.42 15.28
CA GLY A 702 4.21 20.99 14.98
C GLY A 702 4.53 20.70 13.53
N LEU A 703 4.13 19.51 13.08
CA LEU A 703 4.24 19.02 11.70
C LEU A 703 2.87 18.56 11.23
N ALA A 704 2.50 18.90 10.01
CA ALA A 704 1.31 18.34 9.38
C ALA A 704 1.61 16.88 9.00
N GLN A 705 0.94 15.96 9.68
CA GLN A 705 1.10 14.53 9.46
C GLN A 705 -0.02 14.02 8.56
N SER A 706 0.33 13.20 7.56
CA SER A 706 -0.64 12.47 6.74
C SER A 706 -1.24 11.28 7.52
N ILE A 707 -2.23 10.62 6.94
CA ILE A 707 -2.80 9.39 7.51
C ILE A 707 -1.78 8.26 7.65
N ASP A 708 -0.68 8.28 6.90
CA ASP A 708 0.42 7.32 7.05
C ASP A 708 1.03 7.34 8.47
N PHE A 709 0.96 8.49 9.15
CA PHE A 709 1.49 8.69 10.49
C PHE A 709 0.42 8.79 11.58
N THR A 710 -0.81 9.16 11.22
CA THR A 710 -1.90 9.33 12.20
C THR A 710 -2.89 8.17 12.20
N GLY A 711 -2.90 7.38 11.14
CA GLY A 711 -4.03 6.53 10.80
C GLY A 711 -5.22 7.37 10.32
N GLY A 712 -6.12 6.78 9.59
CA GLY A 712 -7.30 7.48 9.08
C GLY A 712 -7.67 7.07 7.65
N ARG A 713 -8.55 7.87 7.05
CA ARG A 713 -9.00 7.74 5.66
C ARG A 713 -8.81 9.04 4.92
N ASN A 714 -8.36 8.94 3.67
CA ASN A 714 -8.33 10.01 2.70
C ASN A 714 -9.31 9.68 1.58
N PHE A 715 -10.13 10.65 1.19
CA PHE A 715 -10.95 10.59 -0.01
C PHE A 715 -10.59 11.77 -0.90
N VAL A 716 -10.24 11.49 -2.14
CA VAL A 716 -10.02 12.54 -3.14
C VAL A 716 -11.30 12.65 -3.96
N VAL A 717 -12.02 13.75 -3.77
CA VAL A 717 -13.29 14.03 -4.44
C VAL A 717 -13.06 15.09 -5.50
N GLN A 718 -13.46 14.78 -6.73
CA GLN A 718 -13.48 15.75 -7.83
C GLN A 718 -14.86 16.35 -7.98
N PHE A 719 -14.98 17.64 -7.82
CA PHE A 719 -16.24 18.39 -7.96
C PHE A 719 -16.39 18.95 -9.39
N GLU A 720 -17.62 19.18 -9.80
CA GLU A 720 -17.93 19.80 -11.09
C GLU A 720 -17.59 21.30 -11.07
N GLN A 721 -17.84 21.95 -9.94
CA GLN A 721 -17.58 23.38 -9.70
C GLN A 721 -16.39 23.57 -8.76
N GLN A 722 -15.88 24.79 -8.71
CA GLN A 722 -14.87 25.16 -7.72
C GLN A 722 -15.51 25.16 -6.32
N VAL A 723 -14.89 24.47 -5.39
CA VAL A 723 -15.35 24.37 -4.00
C VAL A 723 -14.22 24.80 -3.06
N GLU A 724 -14.56 25.66 -2.09
CA GLU A 724 -13.58 26.04 -1.09
C GLU A 724 -13.42 24.90 -0.03
N PRO A 725 -12.19 24.48 0.25
CA PRO A 725 -11.93 23.39 1.19
C PRO A 725 -12.54 23.62 2.60
N GLU A 726 -12.59 24.87 3.04
CA GLU A 726 -13.16 25.25 4.32
C GLU A 726 -14.65 24.95 4.40
N THR A 727 -15.39 25.13 3.30
CA THR A 727 -16.82 24.82 3.21
C THR A 727 -17.05 23.32 3.42
N VAL A 728 -16.24 22.48 2.77
CA VAL A 728 -16.32 21.02 2.94
C VAL A 728 -15.95 20.61 4.36
N ARG A 729 -14.87 21.17 4.90
CA ARG A 729 -14.43 20.89 6.28
C ARG A 729 -15.51 21.25 7.30
N ASP A 730 -16.08 22.44 7.21
CA ASP A 730 -17.06 22.94 8.17
C ASP A 730 -18.40 22.20 8.07
N LEU A 731 -18.77 21.75 6.86
CA LEU A 731 -19.94 20.91 6.62
C LEU A 731 -19.79 19.55 7.34
N LEU A 732 -18.65 18.91 7.15
CA LEU A 732 -18.37 17.59 7.75
C LEU A 732 -18.17 17.68 9.25
N LYS A 733 -17.51 18.72 9.78
CA LYS A 733 -17.35 18.95 11.23
C LYS A 733 -18.67 19.14 11.97
N LYS A 734 -19.72 19.64 11.33
CA LYS A 734 -21.06 19.73 11.94
C LYS A 734 -21.70 18.37 12.18
N LYS A 735 -21.34 17.36 11.38
CA LYS A 735 -21.89 16.00 11.46
C LYS A 735 -20.97 15.04 12.23
N ILE A 736 -19.66 15.30 12.24
CA ILE A 736 -18.62 14.53 12.94
C ILE A 736 -18.09 15.41 14.06
N THR A 737 -18.61 15.23 15.29
CA THR A 737 -18.33 16.12 16.43
C THR A 737 -17.05 15.79 17.21
N GLU A 738 -16.52 14.58 17.12
CA GLU A 738 -15.39 14.09 17.95
C GLU A 738 -14.11 13.84 17.17
N ASP A 739 -14.16 13.75 15.83
CA ASP A 739 -13.04 13.33 15.01
C ASP A 739 -12.43 14.48 14.19
N ASN A 740 -11.14 14.32 13.87
CA ASN A 740 -10.44 15.28 13.03
C ASN A 740 -10.89 15.15 11.57
N VAL A 741 -11.35 16.26 11.01
CA VAL A 741 -11.64 16.41 9.58
C VAL A 741 -10.79 17.52 9.02
N GLN A 742 -10.05 17.21 7.96
CA GLN A 742 -9.28 18.17 7.18
C GLN A 742 -9.74 18.12 5.72
N ALA A 743 -9.75 19.24 5.06
CA ALA A 743 -10.02 19.34 3.64
C ALA A 743 -8.95 20.24 3.00
N ILE A 744 -8.33 19.77 1.93
CA ILE A 744 -7.24 20.47 1.25
C ILE A 744 -7.50 20.40 -0.27
N ALA A 745 -7.44 21.53 -0.96
CA ALA A 745 -7.54 21.55 -2.41
C ALA A 745 -6.27 20.94 -3.03
N LEU A 746 -6.48 20.08 -4.01
CA LEU A 746 -5.42 19.55 -4.88
C LEU A 746 -5.50 20.29 -6.23
N GLY A 747 -4.39 20.89 -6.64
CA GLY A 747 -4.35 21.72 -7.83
C GLY A 747 -4.82 23.17 -7.61
N THR A 748 -4.64 23.97 -8.64
CA THR A 748 -4.96 25.41 -8.62
C THR A 748 -6.41 25.72 -9.01
N ASP A 749 -7.11 24.75 -9.56
CA ASP A 749 -8.49 24.86 -10.06
C ASP A 749 -9.55 24.74 -8.95
N LYS A 750 -9.16 24.30 -7.74
CA LYS A 750 -10.03 24.05 -6.57
C LYS A 750 -11.23 23.15 -6.87
N LYS A 751 -11.14 22.33 -7.89
CA LYS A 751 -12.16 21.33 -8.24
C LYS A 751 -11.93 20.00 -7.56
N THR A 752 -10.68 19.71 -7.19
CA THR A 752 -10.31 18.45 -6.53
C THR A 752 -9.96 18.74 -5.08
N ILE A 753 -10.64 18.07 -4.15
CA ILE A 753 -10.43 18.25 -2.72
C ILE A 753 -10.10 16.89 -2.09
N ARG A 754 -9.00 16.84 -1.33
CA ARG A 754 -8.69 15.74 -0.44
C ARG A 754 -9.39 15.96 0.90
N ILE A 755 -10.21 15.02 1.31
CA ILE A 755 -10.89 14.96 2.60
C ILE A 755 -10.20 13.90 3.45
N THR A 756 -9.64 14.30 4.58
CA THR A 756 -8.94 13.43 5.52
C THR A 756 -9.74 13.32 6.80
N THR A 757 -9.99 12.11 7.29
CA THR A 757 -10.72 11.87 8.55
C THR A 757 -10.25 10.59 9.24
N ASN A 758 -10.31 10.57 10.58
CA ASN A 758 -10.14 9.38 11.40
C ASN A 758 -11.47 8.81 11.91
N TYR A 759 -12.60 9.27 11.36
CA TYR A 759 -13.95 8.84 11.76
C TYR A 759 -14.08 7.31 11.67
N ARG A 760 -14.49 6.69 12.78
CA ARG A 760 -14.72 5.25 12.94
C ARG A 760 -13.54 4.36 12.46
N ILE A 761 -12.29 4.83 12.58
CA ILE A 761 -11.12 4.09 12.09
C ILE A 761 -10.82 2.83 12.92
N ASN A 762 -11.27 2.78 14.16
CA ASN A 762 -11.07 1.68 15.10
C ASN A 762 -12.16 0.59 15.00
N GLU A 763 -13.19 0.80 14.17
CA GLU A 763 -14.25 -0.18 13.99
C GLU A 763 -13.88 -1.16 12.86
N ASP A 764 -14.00 -2.46 13.15
CA ASP A 764 -13.73 -3.56 12.21
C ASP A 764 -15.08 -4.16 11.74
N SER A 765 -15.73 -3.52 10.77
CA SER A 765 -16.87 -4.09 10.06
C SER A 765 -16.59 -4.18 8.58
N PRO A 766 -16.97 -5.24 7.89
CA PRO A 766 -16.80 -5.35 6.43
C PRO A 766 -17.56 -4.27 5.64
N THR A 767 -18.60 -3.68 6.23
CA THR A 767 -19.47 -2.67 5.60
C THR A 767 -19.06 -1.23 5.92
N ILE A 768 -18.14 -1.03 6.86
CA ILE A 768 -17.79 0.29 7.40
C ILE A 768 -17.33 1.29 6.34
N ASP A 769 -16.55 0.81 5.37
CA ASP A 769 -15.99 1.69 4.34
C ASP A 769 -17.09 2.15 3.38
N SER A 770 -18.02 1.27 3.01
CA SER A 770 -19.20 1.63 2.20
C SER A 770 -20.16 2.56 2.96
N GLU A 771 -20.35 2.36 4.27
CA GLU A 771 -21.16 3.25 5.13
C GLU A 771 -20.56 4.66 5.22
N ILE A 772 -19.23 4.77 5.26
CA ILE A 772 -18.54 6.06 5.29
C ILE A 772 -18.62 6.76 3.92
N GLU A 773 -18.49 6.02 2.81
CA GLU A 773 -18.70 6.57 1.46
C GLU A 773 -20.13 7.09 1.28
N GLU A 774 -21.14 6.33 1.75
CA GLU A 774 -22.54 6.79 1.78
C GLU A 774 -22.72 8.04 2.67
N PHE A 775 -22.11 8.04 3.85
CA PHE A 775 -22.14 9.20 4.75
C PHE A 775 -21.53 10.46 4.12
N LEU A 776 -20.39 10.31 3.41
CA LEU A 776 -19.77 11.42 2.67
C LEU A 776 -20.70 11.90 1.55
N TYR A 777 -21.27 11.00 0.78
CA TYR A 777 -22.22 11.33 -0.27
C TYR A 777 -23.41 12.13 0.27
N GLN A 778 -24.08 11.64 1.30
CA GLN A 778 -25.22 12.34 1.91
C GLN A 778 -24.82 13.70 2.48
N SER A 779 -23.63 13.78 3.07
CA SER A 779 -23.15 15.04 3.65
C SER A 779 -22.88 16.10 2.59
N LEU A 780 -22.20 15.72 1.49
CA LEU A 780 -21.88 16.63 0.40
C LEU A 780 -23.14 17.01 -0.40
N LYS A 781 -24.10 16.11 -0.55
CA LYS A 781 -25.40 16.35 -1.18
C LYS A 781 -26.23 17.33 -0.37
N ASP A 782 -26.34 17.17 0.94
CA ASP A 782 -27.02 18.09 1.85
C ASP A 782 -26.41 19.50 1.83
N GLY A 783 -25.09 19.58 1.54
CA GLY A 783 -24.37 20.82 1.35
C GLY A 783 -24.53 21.46 -0.04
N ASN A 784 -25.28 20.84 -0.97
CA ASN A 784 -25.43 21.24 -2.37
C ASN A 784 -24.09 21.39 -3.11
N LEU A 785 -23.10 20.54 -2.77
CA LEU A 785 -21.76 20.57 -3.39
C LEU A 785 -21.64 19.59 -4.56
N LEU A 786 -22.58 18.65 -4.69
CA LEU A 786 -22.65 17.68 -5.80
C LEU A 786 -23.57 18.19 -6.90
N GLY A 787 -23.32 17.79 -8.15
CA GLY A 787 -24.14 18.13 -9.30
C GLY A 787 -25.56 17.56 -9.21
N GLU A 788 -26.54 18.24 -9.83
CA GLU A 788 -27.90 17.75 -9.93
C GLU A 788 -27.94 16.40 -10.67
N GLY A 789 -28.52 15.35 -10.03
CA GLY A 789 -28.59 14.00 -10.59
C GLY A 789 -27.48 13.06 -10.20
N THR A 790 -26.49 13.48 -9.44
CA THR A 790 -25.45 12.58 -8.91
C THR A 790 -26.09 11.57 -7.95
N THR A 791 -26.04 10.30 -8.30
CA THR A 791 -26.46 9.18 -7.44
C THR A 791 -25.28 8.68 -6.61
N LEU A 792 -25.53 7.85 -5.60
CA LEU A 792 -24.48 7.21 -4.82
C LEU A 792 -23.55 6.37 -5.73
N GLU A 793 -24.13 5.64 -6.69
CA GLU A 793 -23.37 4.81 -7.64
C GLU A 793 -22.41 5.67 -8.48
N ILE A 794 -22.85 6.84 -8.96
CA ILE A 794 -21.99 7.79 -9.68
C ILE A 794 -20.91 8.36 -8.78
N PHE A 795 -21.25 8.66 -7.53
CA PHE A 795 -20.30 9.26 -6.57
C PHE A 795 -19.17 8.31 -6.18
N ILE A 796 -19.45 7.01 -6.05
CA ILE A 796 -18.43 6.00 -5.73
C ILE A 796 -17.72 5.45 -6.97
N ASP A 797 -18.21 5.74 -8.18
CA ASP A 797 -17.58 5.31 -9.41
C ASP A 797 -16.31 6.17 -9.66
N ARG A 798 -15.15 5.54 -9.49
CA ARG A 798 -13.83 6.19 -9.59
C ARG A 798 -13.42 6.54 -11.02
N ASP A 799 -14.16 6.04 -12.01
CA ASP A 799 -13.95 6.35 -13.44
C ASP A 799 -14.81 7.52 -13.92
N ASN A 800 -15.87 7.84 -13.18
CA ASN A 800 -16.84 8.86 -13.55
C ASN A 800 -16.41 10.23 -12.97
N ARG A 801 -16.44 11.28 -13.81
CA ARG A 801 -16.12 12.65 -13.42
C ARG A 801 -17.29 13.63 -13.48
N VAL A 802 -18.47 13.11 -13.80
CA VAL A 802 -19.66 13.95 -13.99
C VAL A 802 -20.40 14.13 -12.67
N GLY A 803 -20.66 15.36 -12.30
CA GLY A 803 -21.49 15.70 -11.13
C GLY A 803 -20.78 15.65 -9.77
N GLY A 804 -19.59 15.13 -9.71
CA GLY A 804 -18.79 14.91 -8.51
C GLY A 804 -18.65 13.43 -8.16
N SER A 805 -17.41 12.96 -7.97
CA SER A 805 -17.12 11.56 -7.67
C SER A 805 -15.84 11.40 -6.84
N ILE A 806 -15.72 10.29 -6.11
CA ILE A 806 -14.48 9.87 -5.45
C ILE A 806 -13.56 9.29 -6.53
N ILE A 807 -12.44 9.96 -6.81
CA ILE A 807 -11.45 9.50 -7.79
C ILE A 807 -10.34 8.64 -7.16
N SER A 808 -10.14 8.76 -5.84
CA SER A 808 -9.18 7.96 -5.08
C SER A 808 -9.61 7.87 -3.62
N SER A 809 -9.35 6.74 -2.99
CA SER A 809 -9.53 6.55 -1.55
C SER A 809 -8.34 5.79 -0.97
N GLN A 810 -7.95 6.19 0.25
CA GLN A 810 -6.87 5.56 1.01
C GLN A 810 -7.31 5.36 2.46
N LYS A 811 -6.99 4.21 3.02
CA LYS A 811 -7.22 3.86 4.43
C LYS A 811 -5.93 3.35 5.04
N VAL A 812 -5.56 3.87 6.18
CA VAL A 812 -4.40 3.40 6.95
C VAL A 812 -4.84 3.12 8.38
N GLY A 813 -4.70 1.88 8.81
CA GLY A 813 -5.00 1.49 10.18
C GLY A 813 -3.99 2.05 11.18
N PRO A 814 -4.40 2.31 12.46
CA PRO A 814 -3.53 2.91 13.46
C PRO A 814 -2.23 2.13 13.71
N SER A 815 -2.29 0.79 13.68
CA SER A 815 -1.11 -0.05 13.89
C SER A 815 -0.08 0.07 12.77
N ILE A 816 -0.53 0.25 11.53
CA ILE A 816 0.36 0.49 10.38
C ILE A 816 1.01 1.88 10.51
N ALA A 817 0.22 2.89 10.88
CA ALA A 817 0.73 4.25 11.06
C ALA A 817 1.85 4.31 12.12
N ASP A 818 1.71 3.60 13.23
CA ASP A 818 2.74 3.53 14.28
C ASP A 818 3.99 2.78 13.82
N ASP A 819 3.85 1.72 13.03
CA ASP A 819 4.99 1.01 12.45
C ASP A 819 5.74 1.89 11.45
N ILE A 820 5.02 2.67 10.64
CA ILE A 820 5.62 3.63 9.70
C ILE A 820 6.40 4.71 10.45
N LYS A 821 5.84 5.30 11.52
CA LYS A 821 6.55 6.27 12.38
C LYS A 821 7.86 5.72 12.92
N THR A 822 7.80 4.54 13.49
CA THR A 822 8.97 3.89 14.10
C THR A 822 10.03 3.58 13.04
N SER A 823 9.62 3.01 11.90
CA SER A 823 10.50 2.71 10.77
C SER A 823 11.15 3.98 10.20
N ALA A 824 10.41 5.10 10.14
CA ALA A 824 10.92 6.39 9.68
C ALA A 824 12.07 6.90 10.54
N VAL A 825 11.91 6.87 11.86
CA VAL A 825 12.96 7.34 12.79
C VAL A 825 14.19 6.43 12.69
N TRP A 826 13.99 5.11 12.72
CA TRP A 826 15.10 4.17 12.62
C TRP A 826 15.83 4.24 11.29
N SER A 827 15.12 4.40 10.15
CA SER A 827 15.76 4.48 8.84
C SER A 827 16.71 5.69 8.72
N VAL A 828 16.28 6.86 9.22
CA VAL A 828 17.15 8.06 9.24
C VAL A 828 18.34 7.86 10.16
N LEU A 829 18.13 7.29 11.35
CA LEU A 829 19.23 7.04 12.30
C LEU A 829 20.24 6.03 11.73
N PHE A 830 19.76 4.93 11.15
CA PHE A 830 20.61 3.94 10.49
C PHE A 830 21.38 4.54 9.31
N ALA A 831 20.75 5.40 8.51
CA ALA A 831 21.43 6.07 7.41
C ALA A 831 22.59 6.96 7.91
N LEU A 832 22.35 7.77 8.93
CA LEU A 832 23.40 8.61 9.52
C LEU A 832 24.56 7.78 10.09
N VAL A 833 24.26 6.70 10.80
CA VAL A 833 25.29 5.81 11.40
C VAL A 833 26.05 5.05 10.31
N ALA A 834 25.35 4.46 9.33
CA ALA A 834 25.97 3.69 8.26
C ALA A 834 26.90 4.56 7.40
N ILE A 835 26.46 5.77 7.05
CA ILE A 835 27.25 6.74 6.29
C ILE A 835 28.45 7.22 7.16
N GLY A 836 28.23 7.56 8.42
CA GLY A 836 29.30 7.94 9.33
C GLY A 836 30.37 6.87 9.47
N LEU A 837 29.95 5.60 9.60
CA LEU A 837 30.87 4.45 9.64
C LEU A 837 31.59 4.25 8.31
N TYR A 838 30.90 4.37 7.18
CA TYR A 838 31.52 4.30 5.86
C TYR A 838 32.62 5.36 5.69
N ILE A 839 32.35 6.63 6.05
CA ILE A 839 33.33 7.70 5.97
C ILE A 839 34.51 7.42 6.89
N LEU A 840 34.27 6.89 8.10
CA LEU A 840 35.33 6.50 9.03
C LEU A 840 36.26 5.43 8.42
N LEU A 841 35.68 4.39 7.84
CA LEU A 841 36.44 3.30 7.21
C LEU A 841 37.21 3.78 5.98
N ARG A 842 36.59 4.65 5.18
CA ARG A 842 37.15 5.15 3.91
C ARG A 842 38.29 6.12 4.10
N PHE A 843 38.14 7.07 4.99
CA PHE A 843 39.15 8.11 5.27
C PHE A 843 40.07 7.79 6.43
N ARG A 844 39.77 6.75 7.22
CA ARG A 844 40.52 6.34 8.41
C ARG A 844 40.79 7.49 9.38
N ASN A 845 39.92 8.50 9.43
CA ASN A 845 40.03 9.66 10.27
C ASN A 845 38.67 10.04 10.84
N VAL A 846 38.59 10.04 12.18
CA VAL A 846 37.37 10.37 12.93
C VAL A 846 36.86 11.79 12.63
N ALA A 847 37.73 12.73 12.35
CA ALA A 847 37.39 14.13 12.11
C ALA A 847 36.48 14.29 10.87
N TYR A 848 36.78 13.58 9.79
CA TYR A 848 35.94 13.59 8.58
C TYR A 848 34.57 12.92 8.83
N SER A 849 34.56 11.81 9.55
CA SER A 849 33.33 11.12 9.90
C SER A 849 32.40 12.00 10.76
N VAL A 850 32.94 12.60 11.83
CA VAL A 850 32.18 13.51 12.70
C VAL A 850 31.69 14.74 11.92
N GLY A 851 32.57 15.36 11.12
CA GLY A 851 32.20 16.52 10.29
C GLY A 851 31.06 16.22 9.32
N ALA A 852 31.13 15.05 8.64
CA ALA A 852 30.07 14.60 7.74
C ALA A 852 28.76 14.33 8.48
N THR A 853 28.80 13.49 9.53
CA THR A 853 27.60 13.05 10.26
C THR A 853 26.85 14.21 10.92
N VAL A 854 27.59 15.14 11.55
CA VAL A 854 26.97 16.33 12.14
C VAL A 854 26.34 17.22 11.08
N ALA A 855 27.00 17.42 9.94
CA ALA A 855 26.45 18.22 8.86
C ALA A 855 25.18 17.58 8.27
N LEU A 856 25.15 16.24 8.08
CA LEU A 856 23.96 15.52 7.63
C LEU A 856 22.80 15.60 8.64
N ALA A 857 23.10 15.52 9.93
CA ALA A 857 22.08 15.72 10.97
C ALA A 857 21.50 17.14 10.94
N VAL A 858 22.35 18.15 10.72
CA VAL A 858 21.90 19.55 10.54
C VAL A 858 21.04 19.69 9.29
N ASP A 859 21.44 19.08 8.16
CA ASP A 859 20.66 19.11 6.91
C ASP A 859 19.27 18.54 7.16
N THR A 860 19.16 17.39 7.84
CA THR A 860 17.89 16.75 8.19
C THR A 860 17.01 17.66 9.05
N ILE A 861 17.58 18.25 10.12
CA ILE A 861 16.84 19.16 11.01
C ILE A 861 16.32 20.39 10.25
N LEU A 862 17.11 20.94 9.35
CA LEU A 862 16.73 22.11 8.56
C LEU A 862 15.63 21.79 7.55
N ILE A 863 15.64 20.61 6.91
CA ILE A 863 14.57 20.18 5.99
C ILE A 863 13.24 20.00 6.77
N ILE A 864 13.28 19.29 7.89
CA ILE A 864 12.10 19.10 8.74
C ILE A 864 11.59 20.44 9.29
N GLY A 865 12.51 21.31 9.72
CA GLY A 865 12.19 22.65 10.20
C GLY A 865 11.55 23.55 9.13
N ALA A 866 12.02 23.47 7.89
CA ALA A 866 11.43 24.20 6.77
C ALA A 866 9.99 23.77 6.48
N TYR A 867 9.68 22.48 6.61
CA TYR A 867 8.30 21.97 6.50
C TYR A 867 7.40 22.55 7.60
N SER A 868 7.86 22.55 8.85
CA SER A 868 7.12 23.18 9.96
C SER A 868 6.90 24.69 9.75
N LEU A 869 7.92 25.40 9.24
CA LEU A 869 7.83 26.85 9.01
C LEU A 869 6.92 27.22 7.85
N CYS A 870 7.03 26.51 6.73
CA CYS A 870 6.34 26.86 5.48
C CYS A 870 4.90 26.29 5.42
N TYR A 871 4.53 25.37 6.31
CA TYR A 871 3.19 24.80 6.34
C TYR A 871 2.11 25.89 6.44
N GLY A 872 1.11 25.81 5.53
CA GLY A 872 0.03 26.77 5.43
C GLY A 872 0.38 28.12 4.77
N TRP A 873 1.64 28.34 4.35
CA TRP A 873 2.07 29.55 3.65
C TRP A 873 2.26 29.33 2.14
N VAL A 874 2.51 28.08 1.76
CA VAL A 874 2.70 27.70 0.37
C VAL A 874 1.41 27.13 -0.23
N PRO A 875 1.17 27.30 -1.55
CA PRO A 875 -0.06 26.86 -2.21
C PRO A 875 -0.09 25.35 -2.55
N PHE A 876 0.70 24.53 -1.87
CA PHE A 876 0.73 23.08 -2.03
C PHE A 876 0.88 22.39 -0.66
N SER A 877 0.51 21.11 -0.59
CA SER A 877 0.56 20.34 0.66
C SER A 877 2.00 20.11 1.10
N LEU A 878 2.31 20.42 2.36
CA LEU A 878 3.54 20.07 3.07
C LEU A 878 3.25 19.04 4.18
N GLU A 879 2.31 18.13 3.93
CA GLU A 879 2.10 17.00 4.83
C GLU A 879 3.29 16.04 4.78
N ILE A 880 3.66 15.56 5.95
CA ILE A 880 4.69 14.53 6.09
C ILE A 880 4.02 13.17 5.84
N ASP A 881 4.42 12.52 4.78
CA ASP A 881 4.00 11.20 4.36
C ASP A 881 5.22 10.26 4.25
N GLN A 882 5.00 9.04 3.81
CA GLN A 882 6.10 8.11 3.56
C GLN A 882 7.07 8.62 2.49
N THR A 883 6.59 9.35 1.47
CA THR A 883 7.44 9.87 0.39
C THR A 883 8.40 10.96 0.89
N PHE A 884 8.01 11.73 1.89
CA PHE A 884 8.88 12.71 2.56
C PHE A 884 10.08 12.05 3.25
N ILE A 885 9.90 10.87 3.87
CA ILE A 885 11.00 10.10 4.46
C ILE A 885 11.98 9.68 3.36
N GLY A 886 11.43 9.21 2.23
CA GLY A 886 12.22 8.90 1.04
C GLY A 886 13.03 10.10 0.55
N ALA A 887 12.43 11.29 0.55
CA ALA A 887 13.12 12.52 0.20
C ALA A 887 14.26 12.87 1.16
N ILE A 888 14.05 12.79 2.48
CA ILE A 888 15.10 13.03 3.49
C ILE A 888 16.27 12.08 3.30
N LEU A 889 16.02 10.77 3.21
CA LEU A 889 17.07 9.78 3.05
C LEU A 889 17.85 9.99 1.76
N THR A 890 17.17 10.34 0.68
CA THR A 890 17.79 10.64 -0.61
C THR A 890 18.60 11.93 -0.55
N ALA A 891 18.09 12.97 0.13
CA ALA A 891 18.82 14.21 0.35
C ALA A 891 20.09 13.99 1.19
N ILE A 892 20.04 13.13 2.20
CA ILE A 892 21.22 12.68 2.97
C ILE A 892 22.24 12.02 2.04
N GLY A 893 21.78 11.08 1.18
CA GLY A 893 22.63 10.37 0.21
C GLY A 893 23.24 11.29 -0.84
N TYR A 894 22.52 12.33 -1.25
CA TYR A 894 23.05 13.36 -2.16
C TYR A 894 24.01 14.31 -1.45
N SER A 895 23.65 14.80 -0.28
CA SER A 895 24.46 15.78 0.47
C SER A 895 25.83 15.24 0.88
N ILE A 896 25.96 13.93 1.14
CA ILE A 896 27.24 13.31 1.47
C ILE A 896 28.22 13.33 0.29
N ASN A 897 27.74 13.32 -0.94
CA ASN A 897 28.56 13.35 -2.14
C ASN A 897 29.47 14.58 -2.16
N ASP A 898 28.95 15.77 -1.94
CA ASP A 898 29.74 17.00 -1.88
C ASP A 898 30.78 16.97 -0.73
N LYS A 899 30.38 16.42 0.43
CA LYS A 899 31.27 16.30 1.60
C LYS A 899 32.45 15.37 1.34
N VAL A 900 32.20 14.21 0.72
CA VAL A 900 33.24 13.23 0.35
C VAL A 900 34.27 13.85 -0.58
N VAL A 901 33.81 14.61 -1.57
CA VAL A 901 34.68 15.25 -2.56
C VAL A 901 35.55 16.34 -1.92
N ILE A 902 34.97 17.16 -1.05
CA ILE A 902 35.72 18.18 -0.31
C ILE A 902 36.79 17.51 0.58
N PHE A 903 36.41 16.42 1.27
CA PHE A 903 37.38 15.71 2.16
C PHE A 903 38.45 14.99 1.36
N ASP A 904 38.16 14.46 0.21
CA ASP A 904 39.14 13.85 -0.69
C ASP A 904 40.15 14.91 -1.19
N ARG A 905 39.65 16.10 -1.55
CA ARG A 905 40.51 17.23 -1.93
C ARG A 905 41.36 17.74 -0.79
N ILE A 906 40.81 17.84 0.42
CA ILE A 906 41.56 18.21 1.62
C ILE A 906 42.69 17.18 1.87
N ARG A 907 42.40 15.89 1.75
CA ARG A 907 43.41 14.83 1.90
C ARG A 907 44.50 14.91 0.82
N GLU A 908 44.11 15.13 -0.44
CA GLU A 908 45.05 15.36 -1.55
C GLU A 908 45.99 16.53 -1.25
N PHE A 909 45.46 17.65 -0.78
CA PHE A 909 46.26 18.84 -0.46
C PHE A 909 47.17 18.65 0.74
N PHE A 910 46.81 17.86 1.73
CA PHE A 910 47.74 17.46 2.82
C PHE A 910 48.94 16.71 2.27
N GLY A 911 48.76 15.81 1.26
CA GLY A 911 49.85 15.11 0.61
C GLY A 911 50.74 16.03 -0.24
N LEU A 912 50.11 16.95 -1.01
CA LEU A 912 50.84 17.88 -1.91
C LEU A 912 51.57 18.99 -1.19
N TYR A 913 50.98 19.53 -0.08
CA TYR A 913 51.49 20.72 0.59
C TYR A 913 51.63 20.50 2.12
N PRO A 914 52.48 19.56 2.59
CA PRO A 914 52.54 19.14 3.99
C PRO A 914 53.02 20.26 4.94
N LYS A 915 53.74 21.28 4.42
CA LYS A 915 54.26 22.42 5.23
C LYS A 915 53.32 23.62 5.29
N ARG A 916 52.18 23.61 4.59
CA ARG A 916 51.22 24.73 4.52
C ARG A 916 50.40 24.83 5.81
N ASN A 917 49.97 26.04 6.19
CA ASN A 917 49.07 26.22 7.32
C ASN A 917 47.77 25.50 7.05
N ARG A 918 47.31 24.72 8.02
CA ARG A 918 46.08 23.88 7.89
C ARG A 918 44.84 24.66 7.54
N MET A 919 44.64 25.82 8.20
CA MET A 919 43.48 26.67 7.92
C MET A 919 43.48 27.14 6.45
N GLN A 920 44.67 27.51 5.97
CA GLN A 920 44.85 27.90 4.58
C GLN A 920 44.65 26.71 3.64
N LEU A 921 45.15 25.52 4.00
CA LEU A 921 44.96 24.29 3.20
C LEU A 921 43.50 23.90 3.08
N PHE A 922 42.71 23.93 4.16
CA PHE A 922 41.25 23.73 4.10
C PHE A 922 40.57 24.80 3.21
N ASN A 923 40.95 26.07 3.37
CA ASN A 923 40.37 27.15 2.58
C ASN A 923 40.68 27.00 1.09
N ASP A 924 41.93 26.68 0.73
CA ASP A 924 42.34 26.45 -0.66
C ASP A 924 41.62 25.24 -1.28
N SER A 925 41.45 24.16 -0.50
CA SER A 925 40.68 22.98 -0.93
C SER A 925 39.21 23.34 -1.25
N LEU A 926 38.57 24.13 -0.37
CA LEU A 926 37.19 24.60 -0.60
C LEU A 926 37.07 25.48 -1.85
N ASN A 927 38.01 26.41 -2.05
CA ASN A 927 38.00 27.28 -3.22
C ASN A 927 38.19 26.50 -4.53
N THR A 928 39.08 25.50 -4.54
CA THR A 928 39.31 24.65 -5.75
C THR A 928 38.13 23.74 -6.09
N THR A 929 37.36 23.31 -5.11
CA THR A 929 36.20 22.44 -5.32
C THR A 929 34.89 23.23 -5.57
N LEU A 930 34.87 24.54 -5.29
CA LEU A 930 33.65 25.35 -5.32
C LEU A 930 32.92 25.33 -6.68
N ALA A 931 33.66 25.57 -7.78
CA ALA A 931 33.08 25.59 -9.12
C ALA A 931 32.41 24.25 -9.47
N ARG A 932 33.02 23.15 -9.07
CA ARG A 932 32.50 21.81 -9.26
C ARG A 932 31.24 21.59 -8.41
N THR A 933 31.30 21.86 -7.09
CA THR A 933 30.16 21.68 -6.18
C THR A 933 28.93 22.47 -6.65
N ILE A 934 29.12 23.69 -7.13
CA ILE A 934 28.02 24.49 -7.69
C ILE A 934 27.47 23.88 -8.99
N ASN A 935 28.34 23.42 -9.89
CA ASN A 935 27.90 22.81 -11.15
C ASN A 935 27.11 21.52 -10.94
N THR A 936 27.53 20.66 -9.99
CA THR A 936 26.81 19.42 -9.67
C THR A 936 25.48 19.71 -8.99
N SER A 937 25.43 20.64 -8.04
CA SER A 937 24.20 21.05 -7.39
C SER A 937 23.23 21.73 -8.36
N LEU A 938 23.73 22.55 -9.28
CA LEU A 938 22.90 23.26 -10.28
C LEU A 938 22.30 22.29 -11.29
N SER A 939 23.05 21.28 -11.78
CA SER A 939 22.51 20.27 -12.70
C SER A 939 21.37 19.48 -12.06
N THR A 940 21.51 19.07 -10.80
CA THR A 940 20.47 18.36 -10.06
C THR A 940 19.29 19.27 -9.71
N LEU A 941 19.56 20.54 -9.38
CA LEU A 941 18.52 21.53 -9.09
C LEU A 941 17.64 21.80 -10.31
N ILE A 942 18.20 21.89 -11.52
CA ILE A 942 17.44 22.04 -12.78
C ILE A 942 16.43 20.89 -12.92
N VAL A 943 16.88 19.67 -12.70
CA VAL A 943 16.03 18.48 -12.79
C VAL A 943 14.91 18.51 -11.73
N LEU A 944 15.25 18.82 -10.47
CA LEU A 944 14.29 18.90 -9.38
C LEU A 944 13.27 20.03 -9.56
N LEU A 945 13.68 21.17 -10.12
CA LEU A 945 12.76 22.25 -10.45
C LEU A 945 11.76 21.83 -11.55
N CYS A 946 12.20 21.07 -12.55
CA CYS A 946 11.28 20.52 -13.55
C CYS A 946 10.23 19.60 -12.92
N ILE A 947 10.65 18.71 -12.01
CA ILE A 947 9.72 17.84 -11.28
C ILE A 947 8.78 18.68 -10.41
N PHE A 948 9.29 19.67 -9.70
CA PHE A 948 8.51 20.53 -8.81
C PHE A 948 7.41 21.32 -9.57
N VAL A 949 7.73 21.84 -10.76
CA VAL A 949 6.78 22.65 -11.54
C VAL A 949 5.83 21.80 -12.38
N LEU A 950 6.32 20.72 -13.00
CA LEU A 950 5.59 19.93 -14.00
C LEU A 950 5.14 18.55 -13.51
N GLY A 951 5.68 18.06 -12.39
CA GLY A 951 5.48 16.68 -11.93
C GLY A 951 4.16 16.40 -11.22
N GLY A 952 3.27 17.41 -11.11
CA GLY A 952 1.98 17.24 -10.43
C GLY A 952 2.05 17.29 -8.90
N ASP A 953 0.87 17.31 -8.27
CA ASP A 953 0.77 17.53 -6.83
C ASP A 953 1.29 16.34 -6.01
N SER A 954 1.20 15.13 -6.55
CA SER A 954 1.62 13.90 -5.87
C SER A 954 3.12 13.85 -5.53
N ILE A 955 3.98 14.46 -6.36
CA ILE A 955 5.44 14.46 -6.17
C ILE A 955 6.01 15.84 -5.87
N ARG A 956 5.17 16.90 -5.82
CA ARG A 956 5.61 18.28 -5.61
C ARG A 956 6.25 18.46 -4.22
N SER A 957 5.62 17.91 -3.17
CA SER A 957 6.16 17.94 -1.80
C SER A 957 7.52 17.22 -1.73
N PHE A 958 7.63 16.03 -2.32
CA PHE A 958 8.89 15.30 -2.43
C PHE A 958 9.98 16.12 -3.14
N ALA A 959 9.66 16.72 -4.29
CA ALA A 959 10.60 17.55 -5.04
C ALA A 959 11.05 18.79 -4.23
N PHE A 960 10.14 19.40 -3.47
CA PHE A 960 10.46 20.52 -2.59
C PHE A 960 11.45 20.13 -1.50
N ALA A 961 11.23 18.97 -0.81
CA ALA A 961 12.18 18.46 0.19
C ALA A 961 13.56 18.21 -0.41
N MET A 962 13.60 17.65 -1.62
CA MET A 962 14.84 17.39 -2.34
C MET A 962 15.57 18.68 -2.74
N ILE A 963 14.84 19.70 -3.23
CA ILE A 963 15.41 21.03 -3.54
C ILE A 963 16.06 21.63 -2.29
N LEU A 964 15.34 21.62 -1.16
CA LEU A 964 15.89 22.05 0.13
C LEU A 964 17.13 21.25 0.49
N GLY A 965 17.07 19.91 0.34
CA GLY A 965 18.19 19.00 0.65
C GLY A 965 19.44 19.28 -0.17
N VAL A 966 19.30 19.55 -1.47
CA VAL A 966 20.42 19.90 -2.37
C VAL A 966 21.01 21.27 -1.97
N VAL A 967 20.18 22.29 -1.80
CA VAL A 967 20.64 23.64 -1.46
C VAL A 967 21.30 23.67 -0.08
N ILE A 968 20.63 23.13 0.94
CA ILE A 968 21.16 23.08 2.33
C ILE A 968 22.41 22.21 2.37
N GLY A 969 22.40 21.03 1.70
CA GLY A 969 23.52 20.10 1.67
C GLY A 969 24.79 20.69 1.04
N THR A 970 24.64 21.46 -0.02
CA THR A 970 25.74 22.18 -0.66
C THR A 970 26.32 23.24 0.28
N LEU A 971 25.47 24.02 0.94
CA LEU A 971 25.90 25.03 1.90
C LEU A 971 26.55 24.40 3.15
N SER A 972 25.94 23.34 3.69
CA SER A 972 26.46 22.67 4.89
C SER A 972 27.80 21.99 4.65
N SER A 973 28.06 21.52 3.44
CA SER A 973 29.35 20.90 3.07
C SER A 973 30.50 21.87 3.22
N ILE A 974 30.28 23.12 2.82
CA ILE A 974 31.30 24.21 2.88
C ILE A 974 31.34 24.83 4.27
N PHE A 975 30.19 25.17 4.85
CA PHE A 975 30.10 26.00 6.03
C PHE A 975 29.96 25.25 7.37
N ILE A 976 29.69 23.93 7.34
CA ILE A 976 29.55 23.10 8.55
C ILE A 976 30.52 21.92 8.52
N ALA A 977 30.48 21.08 7.48
CA ALA A 977 31.23 19.82 7.46
C ALA A 977 32.76 20.08 7.50
N ALA A 978 33.28 20.94 6.61
CA ALA A 978 34.72 21.25 6.57
C ALA A 978 35.22 21.96 7.85
N PRO A 979 34.52 22.99 8.40
CA PRO A 979 34.88 23.60 9.65
C PRO A 979 34.85 22.67 10.86
N ILE A 980 33.84 21.79 10.97
CA ILE A 980 33.79 20.79 12.07
C ILE A 980 34.94 19.80 11.94
N ALA A 981 35.20 19.30 10.72
CA ALA A 981 36.34 18.41 10.49
C ALA A 981 37.66 19.07 10.88
N TYR A 982 37.86 20.36 10.57
CA TYR A 982 39.01 21.13 10.99
C TYR A 982 39.15 21.22 12.53
N LEU A 983 38.07 21.55 13.25
CA LEU A 983 38.06 21.65 14.71
C LEU A 983 38.32 20.30 15.39
N THR A 984 37.71 19.22 14.88
CA THR A 984 37.84 17.89 15.44
C THR A 984 39.23 17.27 15.20
N MET A 985 39.84 17.60 14.06
CA MET A 985 41.17 17.12 13.71
C MET A 985 42.27 17.62 14.69
N GLY A 986 42.06 18.78 15.31
CA GLY A 986 42.98 19.36 16.31
C GLY A 986 44.43 19.51 15.77
N ASN A 987 45.42 19.17 16.59
CA ASN A 987 46.86 19.28 16.22
C ASN A 987 47.43 17.99 15.59
N LYS A 988 46.65 16.94 15.40
CA LYS A 988 47.11 15.68 14.81
C LYS A 988 47.14 15.76 13.26
N MET A 989 48.25 15.39 12.66
CA MET A 989 48.33 15.17 11.22
C MET A 989 47.61 13.85 10.89
N PRO A 990 46.91 13.72 9.73
CA PRO A 990 46.46 12.44 9.25
C PRO A 990 47.66 11.50 9.09
N GLU A 991 47.55 10.26 9.60
CA GLU A 991 48.59 9.25 9.36
C GLU A 991 48.73 9.06 7.84
N GLU A 992 49.98 9.18 7.33
CA GLU A 992 50.28 8.91 5.93
C GLU A 992 49.84 7.49 5.59
N THR A 993 48.78 7.34 4.84
CA THR A 993 48.52 6.10 4.12
C THR A 993 49.53 6.07 2.97
N LYS A 994 50.63 5.36 3.14
CA LYS A 994 51.46 4.91 2.02
C LYS A 994 50.56 4.14 1.05
N ALA A 995 50.38 4.71 -0.16
CA ALA A 995 49.63 4.12 -1.24
C ALA A 995 50.25 2.79 -1.68
#